data_26a05da2b3198ee61046b4e8329623a3
#
_entry.id   26a05da2b3198ee61046b4e8329623a3
#
_cell.length_a   1.000
_cell.length_b   1.000
_cell.length_c   1.000
_cell.angle_alpha   90.00
_cell.angle_beta   90.00
_cell.angle_gamma   90.00
#
_symmetry.space_group_name_H-M   'P 1'
#
loop_
_entity.id
_entity.type
_entity.pdbx_description
1 polymer ?
#
loop_
_entity_poly.entity_id
_entity_poly.type
_entity_poly.pdbx_seq_one_letter_code
_entity_poly.pdbx_strand_id
1 'polypeptide(L)'
;MYISKININNFRNFSNSTFEFTEGTNVIIGHNNAGKTNLIKAIQLVLDSRKSKSKLTVDDFCKQYSDFSTPPEITISITLSEQTDEPADDKVVVYDWITGFNPKYEAQLTFSFFLPQGDDYDDYCNQIEHFKIGGNYESEKVWRFIKKYFFSKYVARVYGGDIDKKESADYEMLQKFDFQFLDAIRDAEKQMFFGNNTILKEVLNYFLDFDITDGKKLKDLPTQIKDKLRDKENNFEDDSNKLFNQLKTRISKNEILKYAKETGASKGGIPDLDAHLNEDDLLFALRLIIEIDGMKIPISNNGLGYNNLLYTALVLAKMQIESQSSYYGENAKVFPILAIEEPEAHLHPSMQFKFLKFLSQNINSKGKVRQLFVTTHSTHITSAAELDDVICLYKGINGNTKVGYPGKAFGKDEDSKNYVKRFLNATKSNMLFADKVILVEGLAEQLLLPCLAAYECYDAKNKITNEDELINQHVCTVSVDSRTFSHFLRLFSYDETNKNAIEKLVVCITDADPESKGNDGKWRGCFPFELKDSDKFNALASHVKSLKNDFEKPYRNISIFHPEEKKGKTLEHEFIRYNPGSELVITKSFPSQNSPHTIEHFKALQKVFNDNNEDFLGIISAYEKTLTTDKQKEKFEKLKTSINVCTFSNKDKSIAVLSAIYYNIVKSLKGEHALYLEECLRKDLDESVPEFIIPTYVKDALKKILG
;
A
#
# COMPACT_ATOMS: atom_id res chain seq x y z
N MET A 1 -8.36 -21.96 -12.37
CA MET A 1 -9.22 -20.74 -12.27
C MET A 1 -8.69 -19.78 -11.21
N TYR A 2 -9.11 -18.50 -11.29
CA TYR A 2 -8.77 -17.48 -10.30
C TYR A 2 -9.92 -16.46 -10.22
N ILE A 3 -10.01 -15.73 -9.11
CA ILE A 3 -10.92 -14.60 -8.99
C ILE A 3 -10.35 -13.45 -9.84
N SER A 4 -11.01 -13.13 -10.95
CA SER A 4 -10.58 -12.06 -11.85
C SER A 4 -11.22 -10.72 -11.52
N LYS A 5 -12.43 -10.74 -10.93
CA LYS A 5 -13.20 -9.52 -10.65
C LYS A 5 -14.13 -9.73 -9.47
N ILE A 6 -14.38 -8.66 -8.72
CA ILE A 6 -15.43 -8.60 -7.71
C ILE A 6 -16.22 -7.30 -7.86
N ASN A 7 -17.55 -7.39 -7.82
CA ASN A 7 -18.46 -6.27 -7.75
C ASN A 7 -19.11 -6.26 -6.38
N ILE A 8 -19.06 -5.14 -5.69
CA ILE A 8 -19.59 -4.99 -4.32
C ILE A 8 -20.59 -3.86 -4.30
N ASN A 9 -21.84 -4.17 -3.96
CA ASN A 9 -22.90 -3.21 -3.81
C ASN A 9 -23.37 -3.16 -2.36
N ASN A 10 -23.50 -1.95 -1.83
CA ASN A 10 -24.08 -1.64 -0.53
C ASN A 10 -23.44 -2.39 0.65
N PHE A 11 -22.12 -2.59 0.63
CA PHE A 11 -21.40 -3.27 1.71
C PHE A 11 -20.37 -2.34 2.37
N ARG A 12 -20.57 -2.02 3.64
CA ARG A 12 -19.70 -1.19 4.48
C ARG A 12 -19.35 0.16 3.84
N ASN A 13 -18.10 0.35 3.39
CA ASN A 13 -17.66 1.57 2.71
C ASN A 13 -17.81 1.52 1.18
N PHE A 14 -18.32 0.43 0.64
CA PHE A 14 -18.54 0.26 -0.79
C PHE A 14 -20.02 0.45 -1.13
N SER A 15 -20.35 1.54 -1.79
CA SER A 15 -21.71 1.78 -2.30
C SER A 15 -21.96 0.98 -3.58
N ASN A 16 -21.07 1.12 -4.55
CA ASN A 16 -20.97 0.34 -5.78
C ASN A 16 -19.52 0.39 -6.26
N SER A 17 -18.81 -0.69 -6.08
CA SER A 17 -17.37 -0.74 -6.34
C SER A 17 -16.98 -2.02 -7.05
N THR A 18 -16.11 -1.89 -8.05
CA THR A 18 -15.60 -3.00 -8.84
C THR A 18 -14.08 -3.07 -8.68
N PHE A 19 -13.57 -4.27 -8.44
CA PHE A 19 -12.14 -4.54 -8.36
C PHE A 19 -11.77 -5.66 -9.32
N GLU A 20 -10.63 -5.49 -9.98
CA GLU A 20 -10.02 -6.49 -10.84
C GLU A 20 -8.76 -7.05 -10.19
N PHE A 21 -8.53 -8.33 -10.38
CA PHE A 21 -7.41 -9.05 -9.81
C PHE A 21 -6.58 -9.73 -10.89
N THR A 22 -5.31 -9.98 -10.57
CA THR A 22 -4.41 -10.75 -11.41
C THR A 22 -4.38 -12.21 -10.99
N GLU A 23 -3.96 -13.07 -11.90
CA GLU A 23 -3.63 -14.44 -11.61
C GLU A 23 -2.42 -14.47 -10.65
N GLY A 24 -2.55 -15.20 -9.54
CA GLY A 24 -1.47 -15.33 -8.56
C GLY A 24 -1.52 -14.33 -7.40
N THR A 25 -0.55 -13.43 -7.29
CA THR A 25 -0.42 -12.48 -6.17
C THR A 25 -1.19 -11.20 -6.41
N ASN A 26 -1.90 -10.70 -5.38
CA ASN A 26 -2.59 -9.42 -5.39
C ASN A 26 -2.25 -8.66 -4.10
N VAL A 27 -1.56 -7.53 -4.22
CA VAL A 27 -1.12 -6.71 -3.08
C VAL A 27 -1.98 -5.46 -3.00
N ILE A 28 -2.87 -5.43 -2.03
CA ILE A 28 -3.86 -4.36 -1.84
C ILE A 28 -3.29 -3.34 -0.86
N ILE A 29 -3.01 -2.15 -1.36
CA ILE A 29 -2.46 -1.04 -0.58
C ILE A 29 -3.46 0.10 -0.43
N GLY A 30 -3.22 0.99 0.52
CA GLY A 30 -4.03 2.18 0.74
C GLY A 30 -3.97 2.62 2.19
N HIS A 31 -4.44 3.84 2.49
CA HIS A 31 -4.46 4.37 3.85
C HIS A 31 -5.43 3.60 4.77
N ASN A 32 -5.39 3.90 6.08
CA ASN A 32 -6.34 3.36 7.05
C ASN A 32 -7.78 3.70 6.62
N ASN A 33 -8.69 2.76 6.82
CA ASN A 33 -10.10 2.88 6.44
C ASN A 33 -10.38 3.01 4.92
N ALA A 34 -9.40 2.76 4.03
CA ALA A 34 -9.65 2.71 2.59
C ALA A 34 -10.54 1.53 2.16
N GLY A 35 -10.71 0.53 3.03
CA GLY A 35 -11.58 -0.62 2.77
C GLY A 35 -10.84 -1.92 2.46
N LYS A 36 -9.51 -1.99 2.65
CA LYS A 36 -8.72 -3.20 2.35
C LYS A 36 -9.27 -4.46 3.04
N THR A 37 -9.47 -4.39 4.36
CA THR A 37 -10.09 -5.48 5.14
C THR A 37 -11.52 -5.79 4.68
N ASN A 38 -12.29 -4.75 4.30
CA ASN A 38 -13.66 -4.94 3.84
C ASN A 38 -13.72 -5.67 2.50
N LEU A 39 -12.75 -5.43 1.60
CA LEU A 39 -12.62 -6.14 0.33
C LEU A 39 -12.34 -7.64 0.56
N ILE A 40 -11.41 -7.99 1.46
CA ILE A 40 -11.14 -9.39 1.81
C ILE A 40 -12.38 -10.06 2.46
N LYS A 41 -13.06 -9.35 3.35
CA LYS A 41 -14.31 -9.85 3.97
C LYS A 41 -15.42 -10.03 2.94
N ALA A 42 -15.51 -9.19 1.91
CA ALA A 42 -16.46 -9.38 0.81
C ALA A 42 -16.17 -10.68 0.03
N ILE A 43 -14.91 -10.97 -0.29
CA ILE A 43 -14.52 -12.26 -0.90
C ILE A 43 -14.90 -13.43 0.01
N GLN A 44 -14.61 -13.31 1.32
CA GLN A 44 -14.92 -14.35 2.29
C GLN A 44 -16.43 -14.64 2.37
N LEU A 45 -17.29 -13.62 2.29
CA LEU A 45 -18.75 -13.81 2.32
C LEU A 45 -19.27 -14.68 1.20
N VAL A 46 -18.66 -14.61 0.02
CA VAL A 46 -19.06 -15.42 -1.15
C VAL A 46 -18.56 -16.84 -1.02
N LEU A 47 -17.28 -17.02 -0.64
CA LEU A 47 -16.61 -18.33 -0.68
C LEU A 47 -16.78 -19.15 0.60
N ASP A 48 -16.89 -18.50 1.78
CA ASP A 48 -17.06 -19.17 3.09
C ASP A 48 -18.42 -18.83 3.72
N SER A 49 -19.46 -19.21 3.04
CA SER A 49 -20.86 -18.89 3.45
C SER A 49 -21.26 -19.48 4.81
N ARG A 50 -20.54 -20.51 5.32
CA ARG A 50 -20.84 -21.13 6.63
C ARG A 50 -20.50 -20.23 7.79
N LYS A 51 -19.36 -19.55 7.74
CA LYS A 51 -18.89 -18.67 8.82
C LYS A 51 -19.55 -17.30 8.80
N SER A 52 -20.10 -16.90 7.66
CA SER A 52 -20.55 -15.52 7.42
C SER A 52 -22.04 -15.29 7.74
N LYS A 53 -22.90 -16.31 7.58
CA LYS A 53 -24.36 -16.16 7.76
C LYS A 53 -24.77 -15.64 9.16
N SER A 54 -24.01 -15.93 10.19
CA SER A 54 -24.34 -15.59 11.58
C SER A 54 -23.75 -14.27 12.10
N LYS A 55 -22.99 -13.52 11.27
CA LYS A 55 -22.18 -12.38 11.75
C LYS A 55 -22.51 -11.02 11.12
N LEU A 56 -23.41 -10.97 10.11
CA LEU A 56 -23.79 -9.68 9.54
C LEU A 56 -24.66 -8.89 10.49
N THR A 57 -24.47 -7.59 10.50
CA THR A 57 -25.21 -6.61 11.30
C THR A 57 -25.73 -5.48 10.40
N VAL A 58 -26.58 -4.62 10.93
CA VAL A 58 -27.03 -3.42 10.19
C VAL A 58 -25.85 -2.49 9.87
N ASP A 59 -24.74 -2.62 10.61
CA ASP A 59 -23.54 -1.83 10.38
C ASP A 59 -22.70 -2.32 9.18
N ASP A 60 -23.03 -3.46 8.62
CA ASP A 60 -22.40 -3.98 7.40
C ASP A 60 -23.02 -3.41 6.12
N PHE A 61 -24.19 -2.74 6.19
CA PHE A 61 -24.71 -1.96 5.09
C PHE A 61 -23.93 -0.66 4.89
N CYS A 62 -23.85 -0.18 3.65
CA CYS A 62 -23.21 1.07 3.33
C CYS A 62 -23.98 2.25 3.91
N LYS A 63 -23.31 3.10 4.72
CA LYS A 63 -23.96 4.26 5.35
C LYS A 63 -24.28 5.39 4.37
N GLN A 64 -23.75 5.35 3.15
CA GLN A 64 -24.07 6.29 2.06
C GLN A 64 -25.34 5.87 1.30
N TYR A 65 -25.93 4.73 1.63
CA TYR A 65 -27.18 4.27 1.04
C TYR A 65 -28.33 5.23 1.40
N SER A 66 -29.06 5.68 0.40
CA SER A 66 -30.08 6.73 0.55
C SER A 66 -31.46 6.37 -0.03
N ASP A 67 -31.53 5.37 -0.91
CA ASP A 67 -32.80 4.94 -1.49
C ASP A 67 -33.42 3.79 -0.68
N PHE A 68 -34.22 4.15 0.31
CA PHE A 68 -34.92 3.20 1.16
C PHE A 68 -36.35 2.86 0.65
N SER A 69 -36.68 3.24 -0.58
CA SER A 69 -38.01 2.89 -1.18
C SER A 69 -38.27 1.38 -1.23
N THR A 70 -37.19 0.61 -1.33
CA THR A 70 -37.19 -0.84 -1.18
C THR A 70 -36.24 -1.25 -0.05
N PRO A 71 -36.43 -2.46 0.54
CA PRO A 71 -35.47 -2.96 1.55
C PRO A 71 -34.07 -2.97 1.01
N PRO A 72 -33.08 -2.36 1.72
CA PRO A 72 -31.68 -2.35 1.28
C PRO A 72 -31.14 -3.78 1.19
N GLU A 73 -30.38 -4.06 0.12
CA GLU A 73 -29.77 -5.34 -0.15
C GLU A 73 -28.24 -5.18 -0.23
N ILE A 74 -27.49 -6.16 0.26
CA ILE A 74 -26.04 -6.29 0.01
C ILE A 74 -25.87 -7.33 -1.09
N THR A 75 -25.19 -6.95 -2.19
CA THR A 75 -24.87 -7.87 -3.28
C THR A 75 -23.37 -7.87 -3.54
N ILE A 76 -22.76 -9.05 -3.52
CA ILE A 76 -21.33 -9.23 -3.79
C ILE A 76 -21.18 -10.32 -4.85
N SER A 77 -20.69 -9.95 -6.04
CA SER A 77 -20.52 -10.86 -7.17
C SER A 77 -19.06 -11.05 -7.48
N ILE A 78 -18.57 -12.29 -7.48
CA ILE A 78 -17.22 -12.70 -7.86
C ILE A 78 -17.28 -13.32 -9.25
N THR A 79 -16.39 -12.89 -10.15
CA THR A 79 -16.14 -13.54 -11.43
C THR A 79 -14.88 -14.39 -11.31
N LEU A 80 -15.01 -15.66 -11.66
CA LEU A 80 -13.95 -16.64 -11.73
C LEU A 80 -13.57 -16.84 -13.21
N SER A 81 -12.29 -16.68 -13.55
CA SER A 81 -11.80 -16.84 -14.92
C SER A 81 -10.81 -17.97 -15.01
N GLU A 82 -10.71 -18.56 -16.19
CA GLU A 82 -9.77 -19.63 -16.52
C GLU A 82 -8.32 -19.18 -16.33
N GLN A 83 -7.55 -19.98 -15.60
CA GLN A 83 -6.14 -19.74 -15.35
C GLN A 83 -5.27 -20.28 -16.49
N THR A 84 -4.07 -19.74 -16.66
CA THR A 84 -3.07 -20.30 -17.57
C THR A 84 -2.66 -21.70 -17.06
N ASP A 85 -2.59 -22.70 -17.95
CA ASP A 85 -2.26 -24.09 -17.63
C ASP A 85 -3.22 -24.77 -16.61
N GLU A 86 -4.51 -24.44 -16.64
CA GLU A 86 -5.53 -24.98 -15.73
C GLU A 86 -5.78 -26.49 -16.00
N PRO A 87 -5.84 -27.35 -14.95
CA PRO A 87 -6.29 -28.71 -15.08
C PRO A 87 -7.76 -28.80 -15.55
N ALA A 88 -8.07 -29.78 -16.40
CA ALA A 88 -9.44 -29.95 -16.92
C ALA A 88 -10.48 -30.19 -15.80
N ASP A 89 -10.08 -30.84 -14.71
CA ASP A 89 -10.95 -31.12 -13.55
C ASP A 89 -11.41 -29.87 -12.81
N ASP A 90 -10.65 -28.79 -12.86
CA ASP A 90 -11.01 -27.52 -12.19
C ASP A 90 -12.29 -26.91 -12.78
N LYS A 91 -12.49 -27.07 -14.09
CA LYS A 91 -13.66 -26.56 -14.82
C LYS A 91 -14.95 -27.26 -14.41
N VAL A 92 -14.87 -28.52 -13.99
CA VAL A 92 -16.03 -29.27 -13.53
C VAL A 92 -16.65 -28.62 -12.29
N VAL A 93 -15.83 -28.06 -11.40
CA VAL A 93 -16.30 -27.43 -10.15
C VAL A 93 -17.19 -26.21 -10.42
N VAL A 94 -16.94 -25.47 -11.50
CA VAL A 94 -17.67 -24.24 -11.82
C VAL A 94 -18.58 -24.36 -13.03
N TYR A 95 -18.79 -25.57 -13.54
CA TYR A 95 -19.50 -25.82 -14.80
C TYR A 95 -20.90 -25.19 -14.82
N ASP A 96 -21.67 -25.38 -13.78
CA ASP A 96 -23.05 -24.85 -13.66
C ASP A 96 -23.09 -23.31 -13.41
N TRP A 97 -21.95 -22.71 -13.13
CA TRP A 97 -21.84 -21.26 -12.84
C TRP A 97 -21.26 -20.48 -14.01
N ILE A 98 -20.96 -21.15 -15.14
CA ILE A 98 -20.39 -20.50 -16.32
C ILE A 98 -21.42 -19.56 -16.94
N THR A 99 -21.03 -18.30 -17.10
CA THR A 99 -21.86 -17.22 -17.70
C THR A 99 -21.38 -16.82 -19.08
N GLY A 100 -20.15 -17.16 -19.47
CA GLY A 100 -19.61 -16.79 -20.78
C GLY A 100 -18.32 -17.52 -21.14
N PHE A 101 -18.00 -17.45 -22.46
CA PHE A 101 -16.76 -17.94 -23.05
C PHE A 101 -16.21 -16.90 -24.03
N ASN A 102 -15.10 -16.18 -23.65
CA ASN A 102 -14.55 -15.21 -24.58
C ASN A 102 -13.09 -14.82 -24.25
N PRO A 103 -12.07 -15.41 -24.80
CA PRO A 103 -11.89 -16.79 -25.30
C PRO A 103 -11.84 -17.82 -24.18
N LYS A 104 -11.64 -17.38 -22.94
CA LYS A 104 -11.60 -18.18 -21.72
C LYS A 104 -13.00 -18.21 -21.09
N TYR A 105 -13.31 -19.24 -20.29
CA TYR A 105 -14.57 -19.26 -19.57
C TYR A 105 -14.58 -18.24 -18.44
N GLU A 106 -15.77 -17.74 -18.16
CA GLU A 106 -16.08 -16.93 -16.97
C GLU A 106 -17.23 -17.55 -16.23
N ALA A 107 -17.05 -17.81 -14.92
CA ALA A 107 -18.09 -18.28 -14.04
C ALA A 107 -18.37 -17.23 -12.97
N GLN A 108 -19.61 -17.16 -12.50
CA GLN A 108 -20.02 -16.14 -11.53
C GLN A 108 -20.62 -16.78 -10.28
N LEU A 109 -20.22 -16.23 -9.11
CA LEU A 109 -20.82 -16.49 -7.81
C LEU A 109 -21.30 -15.19 -7.21
N THR A 110 -22.54 -15.12 -6.73
CA THR A 110 -23.12 -13.92 -6.14
C THR A 110 -23.69 -14.21 -4.76
N PHE A 111 -23.10 -13.55 -3.76
CA PHE A 111 -23.68 -13.48 -2.40
C PHE A 111 -24.71 -12.35 -2.36
N SER A 112 -25.90 -12.64 -1.84
CA SER A 112 -26.94 -11.66 -1.63
C SER A 112 -27.50 -11.77 -0.22
N PHE A 113 -27.61 -10.61 0.46
CA PHE A 113 -28.22 -10.50 1.79
C PHE A 113 -29.38 -9.51 1.70
N PHE A 114 -30.60 -10.02 1.77
CA PHE A 114 -31.82 -9.29 1.42
C PHE A 114 -33.01 -9.72 2.27
N LEU A 115 -34.05 -8.88 2.28
CA LEU A 115 -35.37 -9.21 2.83
C LEU A 115 -36.16 -9.93 1.74
N PRO A 116 -36.59 -11.21 1.95
CA PRO A 116 -37.38 -11.94 0.94
C PRO A 116 -38.72 -11.25 0.60
N GLN A 117 -39.13 -11.36 -0.65
CA GLN A 117 -40.46 -10.92 -1.06
C GLN A 117 -41.54 -11.71 -0.31
N GLY A 118 -42.61 -11.03 0.11
CA GLY A 118 -43.68 -11.56 0.91
C GLY A 118 -44.26 -10.52 1.87
N ASP A 119 -45.03 -10.94 2.85
CA ASP A 119 -45.73 -10.05 3.79
C ASP A 119 -44.75 -9.06 4.49
N ASP A 120 -43.60 -9.52 4.89
CA ASP A 120 -42.59 -8.66 5.56
C ASP A 120 -41.99 -7.61 4.64
N TYR A 121 -41.84 -7.94 3.35
CA TYR A 121 -41.38 -6.99 2.32
C TYR A 121 -42.43 -5.92 2.07
N ASP A 122 -43.69 -6.33 1.94
CA ASP A 122 -44.83 -5.42 1.73
C ASP A 122 -45.02 -4.52 2.95
N ASP A 123 -44.92 -5.08 4.15
CA ASP A 123 -44.95 -4.32 5.42
C ASP A 123 -43.86 -3.27 5.48
N TYR A 124 -42.65 -3.61 5.07
CA TYR A 124 -41.55 -2.65 4.98
C TYR A 124 -41.90 -1.50 4.04
N CYS A 125 -42.30 -1.81 2.82
CA CYS A 125 -42.64 -0.81 1.80
C CYS A 125 -43.80 0.12 2.25
N ASN A 126 -44.78 -0.41 2.96
CA ASN A 126 -45.88 0.37 3.50
C ASN A 126 -45.48 1.31 4.64
N GLN A 127 -44.53 0.90 5.49
CA GLN A 127 -44.17 1.67 6.67
C GLN A 127 -43.01 2.67 6.42
N ILE A 128 -42.16 2.41 5.41
CA ILE A 128 -40.95 3.21 5.18
C ILE A 128 -41.27 4.66 4.77
N GLU A 129 -42.38 4.89 4.09
CA GLU A 129 -42.75 6.24 3.65
C GLU A 129 -42.99 7.22 4.81
N HIS A 130 -43.29 6.72 6.03
CA HIS A 130 -43.42 7.54 7.23
C HIS A 130 -42.11 8.21 7.66
N PHE A 131 -40.95 7.72 7.18
CA PHE A 131 -39.61 8.27 7.49
C PHE A 131 -39.13 9.25 6.43
N LYS A 132 -39.99 9.66 5.48
CA LYS A 132 -39.61 10.57 4.40
C LYS A 132 -39.99 12.01 4.77
N ILE A 133 -39.00 12.91 4.81
CA ILE A 133 -39.21 14.33 5.09
C ILE A 133 -38.62 15.16 3.94
N GLY A 134 -39.46 16.00 3.30
CA GLY A 134 -39.01 16.84 2.20
C GLY A 134 -38.47 16.10 0.98
N GLY A 135 -38.93 14.86 0.77
CA GLY A 135 -38.47 14.00 -0.34
C GLY A 135 -37.30 13.09 -0.02
N ASN A 136 -36.62 13.27 1.11
CA ASN A 136 -35.48 12.46 1.52
C ASN A 136 -35.81 11.62 2.76
N TYR A 137 -35.21 10.43 2.87
CA TYR A 137 -35.35 9.57 4.03
C TYR A 137 -34.42 10.01 5.18
N GLU A 138 -34.91 9.94 6.43
CA GLU A 138 -34.10 10.13 7.64
C GLU A 138 -33.27 8.85 7.91
N SER A 139 -32.13 8.70 7.26
CA SER A 139 -31.33 7.46 7.23
C SER A 139 -31.10 6.84 8.60
N GLU A 140 -30.78 7.62 9.64
CA GLU A 140 -30.55 7.08 10.99
C GLU A 140 -31.82 6.45 11.59
N LYS A 141 -32.99 7.07 11.39
CA LYS A 141 -34.25 6.52 11.88
C LYS A 141 -34.63 5.26 11.13
N VAL A 142 -34.40 5.26 9.81
CA VAL A 142 -34.64 4.09 8.95
C VAL A 142 -33.76 2.90 9.39
N TRP A 143 -32.45 3.11 9.61
CA TRP A 143 -31.57 2.03 10.06
C TRP A 143 -31.97 1.46 11.42
N ARG A 144 -32.42 2.32 12.35
CA ARG A 144 -32.96 1.85 13.66
C ARG A 144 -34.26 1.05 13.47
N PHE A 145 -35.13 1.48 12.57
CA PHE A 145 -36.35 0.79 12.24
C PHE A 145 -36.09 -0.59 11.62
N ILE A 146 -35.21 -0.67 10.61
CA ILE A 146 -34.77 -1.93 10.01
C ILE A 146 -34.19 -2.86 11.08
N LYS A 147 -33.26 -2.36 11.91
CA LYS A 147 -32.61 -3.14 12.98
C LYS A 147 -33.63 -3.76 13.93
N LYS A 148 -34.68 -3.03 14.27
CA LYS A 148 -35.63 -3.45 15.29
C LYS A 148 -36.70 -4.43 14.76
N TYR A 149 -37.16 -4.25 13.52
CA TYR A 149 -38.36 -4.94 13.05
C TYR A 149 -38.12 -5.92 11.88
N PHE A 150 -37.08 -5.70 11.08
CA PHE A 150 -36.87 -6.45 9.84
C PHE A 150 -35.55 -7.21 9.77
N PHE A 151 -34.52 -6.74 10.44
CA PHE A 151 -33.17 -7.31 10.28
C PHE A 151 -33.09 -8.82 10.55
N SER A 152 -33.82 -9.33 11.54
CA SER A 152 -33.88 -10.77 11.84
C SER A 152 -34.53 -11.61 10.75
N LYS A 153 -35.25 -10.98 9.81
CA LYS A 153 -35.96 -11.61 8.70
C LYS A 153 -35.14 -11.63 7.41
N TYR A 154 -34.00 -10.93 7.40
CA TYR A 154 -33.07 -10.95 6.29
C TYR A 154 -32.43 -12.32 6.12
N VAL A 155 -32.25 -12.74 4.88
CA VAL A 155 -31.61 -14.01 4.52
C VAL A 155 -30.37 -13.79 3.68
N ALA A 156 -29.38 -14.67 3.87
CA ALA A 156 -28.19 -14.72 3.05
C ALA A 156 -28.26 -15.91 2.12
N ARG A 157 -27.97 -15.69 0.83
CA ARG A 157 -27.91 -16.75 -0.20
C ARG A 157 -26.69 -16.53 -1.09
N VAL A 158 -26.16 -17.64 -1.61
CA VAL A 158 -25.15 -17.63 -2.66
C VAL A 158 -25.77 -18.24 -3.91
N TYR A 159 -25.73 -17.49 -4.99
CA TYR A 159 -26.23 -17.90 -6.30
C TYR A 159 -25.04 -18.22 -7.21
N GLY A 160 -25.19 -19.24 -8.06
CA GLY A 160 -24.24 -19.60 -9.09
C GLY A 160 -24.75 -19.23 -10.49
N GLY A 161 -23.83 -18.79 -11.35
CA GLY A 161 -24.16 -18.38 -12.70
C GLY A 161 -24.84 -17.01 -12.78
N ASP A 162 -25.75 -16.86 -13.74
CA ASP A 162 -26.45 -15.60 -13.98
C ASP A 162 -27.39 -15.29 -12.80
N ILE A 163 -27.17 -14.14 -12.15
CA ILE A 163 -27.94 -13.71 -10.98
C ILE A 163 -29.46 -13.56 -11.29
N ASP A 164 -29.83 -13.26 -12.53
CA ASP A 164 -31.21 -13.08 -12.89
C ASP A 164 -32.00 -14.40 -12.80
N LYS A 165 -31.32 -15.54 -12.93
CA LYS A 165 -31.94 -16.86 -12.77
C LYS A 165 -32.12 -17.27 -11.31
N LYS A 166 -31.41 -16.66 -10.38
CA LYS A 166 -31.45 -16.94 -8.93
C LYS A 166 -31.31 -18.42 -8.58
N GLU A 167 -30.43 -19.15 -9.31
CA GLU A 167 -30.10 -20.53 -9.03
C GLU A 167 -29.13 -20.59 -7.84
N SER A 168 -29.47 -21.35 -6.79
CA SER A 168 -28.60 -21.52 -5.63
C SER A 168 -27.31 -22.24 -6.04
N ALA A 169 -26.15 -21.71 -5.66
CA ALA A 169 -24.90 -22.41 -5.89
C ALA A 169 -24.87 -23.74 -5.14
N ASP A 170 -24.35 -24.78 -5.82
CA ASP A 170 -24.21 -26.09 -5.22
C ASP A 170 -23.25 -26.04 -4.03
N TYR A 171 -23.71 -26.57 -2.90
CA TYR A 171 -22.96 -26.56 -1.66
C TYR A 171 -21.71 -27.45 -1.70
N GLU A 172 -21.76 -28.61 -2.38
CA GLU A 172 -20.60 -29.52 -2.51
C GLU A 172 -19.52 -28.86 -3.35
N MET A 173 -19.90 -28.16 -4.42
CA MET A 173 -18.96 -27.41 -5.25
C MET A 173 -18.36 -26.21 -4.51
N LEU A 174 -19.16 -25.49 -3.72
CA LEU A 174 -18.61 -24.42 -2.86
C LEU A 174 -17.59 -24.94 -1.83
N GLN A 175 -17.73 -26.20 -1.35
CA GLN A 175 -16.76 -26.79 -0.44
C GLN A 175 -15.41 -27.10 -1.09
N LYS A 176 -15.30 -27.12 -2.42
CA LYS A 176 -14.03 -27.29 -3.13
C LYS A 176 -13.13 -26.08 -3.03
N PHE A 177 -13.67 -24.93 -2.67
CA PHE A 177 -12.89 -23.74 -2.35
C PHE A 177 -12.36 -23.84 -0.92
N ASP A 178 -11.08 -23.47 -0.75
CA ASP A 178 -10.44 -23.33 0.56
C ASP A 178 -9.99 -21.87 0.70
N PHE A 179 -10.81 -21.03 1.34
CA PHE A 179 -10.46 -19.66 1.60
C PHE A 179 -9.92 -19.50 3.02
N GLN A 180 -8.60 -19.33 3.14
CA GLN A 180 -7.92 -19.09 4.40
C GLN A 180 -7.65 -17.60 4.58
N PHE A 181 -8.22 -17.02 5.64
CA PHE A 181 -8.01 -15.62 6.00
C PHE A 181 -7.17 -15.52 7.27
N LEU A 182 -6.02 -14.87 7.15
CA LEU A 182 -5.11 -14.57 8.24
C LEU A 182 -5.26 -13.09 8.63
N ASP A 183 -5.91 -12.85 9.76
CA ASP A 183 -6.18 -11.51 10.31
C ASP A 183 -4.89 -10.83 10.80
N ALA A 184 -4.83 -9.48 10.80
CA ALA A 184 -3.69 -8.70 11.28
C ALA A 184 -3.40 -8.94 12.78
N ILE A 185 -4.46 -8.97 13.59
CA ILE A 185 -4.39 -9.24 15.03
C ILE A 185 -4.74 -10.71 15.26
N ARG A 186 -3.76 -11.56 15.15
CA ARG A 186 -3.92 -13.00 15.37
C ARG A 186 -3.16 -13.44 16.62
N ASP A 187 -3.84 -14.22 17.45
CA ASP A 187 -3.20 -14.99 18.49
C ASP A 187 -2.69 -16.31 17.88
N ALA A 188 -1.55 -16.17 17.14
CA ALA A 188 -0.93 -17.29 16.45
C ALA A 188 -0.64 -18.46 17.41
N GLU A 189 -0.23 -18.15 18.64
CA GLU A 189 0.05 -19.15 19.67
C GLU A 189 -1.20 -19.94 20.02
N LYS A 190 -2.31 -19.24 20.28
CA LYS A 190 -3.57 -19.89 20.63
C LYS A 190 -4.11 -20.77 19.50
N GLN A 191 -4.00 -20.30 18.26
CA GLN A 191 -4.47 -21.05 17.10
C GLN A 191 -3.57 -22.23 16.74
N MET A 192 -2.26 -22.14 17.03
CA MET A 192 -1.32 -23.24 16.80
C MET A 192 -1.42 -24.34 17.85
N PHE A 193 -1.63 -24.01 19.13
CA PHE A 193 -1.37 -24.94 20.23
C PHE A 193 -2.54 -25.19 21.18
N PHE A 194 -3.58 -24.35 21.20
CA PHE A 194 -4.68 -24.48 22.16
C PHE A 194 -5.99 -24.86 21.47
N GLY A 195 -6.60 -25.94 21.94
CA GLY A 195 -7.89 -26.45 21.44
C GLY A 195 -7.81 -27.88 20.90
N ASN A 196 -8.97 -28.49 20.65
CA ASN A 196 -9.05 -29.88 20.24
C ASN A 196 -8.64 -30.14 18.77
N ASN A 197 -8.64 -29.11 17.94
CA ASN A 197 -8.28 -29.18 16.51
C ASN A 197 -7.26 -28.07 16.18
N THR A 198 -6.02 -28.25 16.60
CA THR A 198 -4.95 -27.31 16.29
C THR A 198 -4.40 -27.57 14.89
N ILE A 199 -3.99 -26.51 14.19
CA ILE A 199 -3.36 -26.63 12.85
C ILE A 199 -2.13 -27.54 12.92
N LEU A 200 -1.35 -27.43 13.99
CA LEU A 200 -0.17 -28.28 14.19
C LEU A 200 -0.54 -29.77 14.22
N LYS A 201 -1.61 -30.14 14.94
CA LYS A 201 -2.06 -31.53 15.00
C LYS A 201 -2.45 -32.06 13.61
N GLU A 202 -3.24 -31.30 12.87
CA GLU A 202 -3.68 -31.71 11.51
C GLU A 202 -2.49 -31.94 10.58
N VAL A 203 -1.49 -31.05 10.63
CA VAL A 203 -0.25 -31.17 9.84
C VAL A 203 0.56 -32.38 10.31
N LEU A 204 0.73 -32.57 11.63
CA LEU A 204 1.48 -33.71 12.18
C LEU A 204 0.81 -35.05 11.84
N ASN A 205 -0.51 -35.15 11.90
CA ASN A 205 -1.25 -36.36 11.52
C ASN A 205 -1.00 -36.74 10.06
N TYR A 206 -0.96 -35.79 9.16
CA TYR A 206 -0.67 -36.08 7.76
C TYR A 206 0.77 -36.60 7.55
N PHE A 207 1.74 -36.03 8.28
CA PHE A 207 3.15 -36.42 8.17
C PHE A 207 3.50 -37.61 9.04
N LEU A 208 2.55 -38.12 9.86
CA LEU A 208 2.75 -39.36 10.61
C LEU A 208 2.95 -40.52 9.63
N ASP A 209 4.06 -41.23 9.78
CA ASP A 209 4.46 -42.34 8.88
C ASP A 209 4.55 -41.99 7.38
N PHE A 210 4.70 -40.69 7.03
CA PHE A 210 4.78 -40.22 5.65
C PHE A 210 5.93 -40.86 4.89
N ASP A 211 7.07 -41.08 5.52
CA ASP A 211 8.25 -41.74 4.93
C ASP A 211 7.94 -43.19 4.49
N ILE A 212 6.91 -43.81 5.05
CA ILE A 212 6.50 -45.19 4.74
C ILE A 212 5.33 -45.20 3.75
N THR A 213 4.39 -44.25 3.92
CA THR A 213 3.14 -44.21 3.14
C THR A 213 3.25 -43.40 1.86
N ASP A 214 4.23 -42.47 1.78
CA ASP A 214 4.38 -41.49 0.68
C ASP A 214 3.05 -40.76 0.41
N GLY A 215 2.28 -40.47 1.47
CA GLY A 215 0.96 -39.82 1.38
C GLY A 215 -0.13 -40.61 0.67
N LYS A 216 0.07 -41.89 0.41
CA LYS A 216 -0.92 -42.79 -0.25
C LYS A 216 -1.96 -43.29 0.74
N LYS A 217 -3.17 -43.50 0.26
CA LYS A 217 -4.25 -44.11 1.08
C LYS A 217 -3.92 -45.55 1.45
N LEU A 218 -4.37 -45.95 2.62
CA LEU A 218 -4.19 -47.32 3.14
C LEU A 218 -4.59 -48.39 2.12
N LYS A 219 -5.66 -48.17 1.32
CA LYS A 219 -6.11 -49.11 0.27
C LYS A 219 -5.10 -49.33 -0.83
N ASP A 220 -4.31 -48.30 -1.14
CA ASP A 220 -3.37 -48.25 -2.28
C ASP A 220 -1.95 -48.74 -1.87
N LEU A 221 -1.73 -48.99 -0.58
CA LEU A 221 -0.45 -49.46 -0.06
C LEU A 221 -0.26 -50.97 -0.24
N PRO A 222 0.96 -51.44 -0.50
CA PRO A 222 1.31 -52.84 -0.46
C PRO A 222 1.01 -53.48 0.88
N THR A 223 0.62 -54.78 0.89
CA THR A 223 0.28 -55.51 2.10
C THR A 223 1.39 -55.46 3.17
N GLN A 224 2.65 -55.55 2.74
CA GLN A 224 3.81 -55.49 3.66
C GLN A 224 3.92 -54.14 4.40
N ILE A 225 3.50 -53.04 3.77
CA ILE A 225 3.48 -51.74 4.39
C ILE A 225 2.29 -51.61 5.37
N LYS A 226 1.13 -52.14 4.97
CA LYS A 226 -0.06 -52.21 5.84
C LYS A 226 0.24 -53.00 7.13
N ASP A 227 0.92 -54.14 7.01
CA ASP A 227 1.32 -54.94 8.16
C ASP A 227 2.30 -54.18 9.06
N LYS A 228 3.28 -53.46 8.48
CA LYS A 228 4.21 -52.61 9.28
C LYS A 228 3.51 -51.51 10.03
N LEU A 229 2.54 -50.84 9.42
CA LEU A 229 1.76 -49.78 10.10
C LEU A 229 0.95 -50.36 11.25
N ARG A 230 0.28 -51.50 11.01
CA ARG A 230 -0.48 -52.19 12.06
C ARG A 230 0.40 -52.68 13.22
N ASP A 231 1.60 -53.19 12.93
CA ASP A 231 2.57 -53.53 13.97
C ASP A 231 3.01 -52.31 14.79
N LYS A 232 3.20 -51.16 14.15
CA LYS A 232 3.51 -49.92 14.87
C LYS A 232 2.37 -49.47 15.76
N GLU A 233 1.12 -49.45 15.28
CA GLU A 233 -0.08 -49.14 16.06
C GLU A 233 -0.21 -50.08 17.27
N ASN A 234 -0.07 -51.41 17.09
CA ASN A 234 -0.14 -52.37 18.17
C ASN A 234 0.97 -52.15 19.22
N ASN A 235 2.20 -51.91 18.76
CA ASN A 235 3.32 -51.62 19.70
C ASN A 235 3.09 -50.34 20.50
N PHE A 236 2.53 -49.31 19.85
CA PHE A 236 2.20 -48.06 20.51
C PHE A 236 1.08 -48.25 21.57
N GLU A 237 0.04 -48.99 21.24
CA GLU A 237 -1.04 -49.33 22.13
C GLU A 237 -0.53 -50.13 23.37
N ASP A 238 0.36 -51.09 23.15
CA ASP A 238 0.99 -51.89 24.22
C ASP A 238 1.84 -50.99 25.16
N ASP A 239 2.63 -50.09 24.62
CA ASP A 239 3.47 -49.18 25.40
C ASP A 239 2.63 -48.12 26.15
N SER A 240 1.57 -47.61 25.53
CA SER A 240 0.60 -46.74 26.14
C SER A 240 -0.11 -47.42 27.33
N ASN A 241 -0.55 -48.63 27.16
CA ASN A 241 -1.16 -49.45 28.20
C ASN A 241 -0.21 -49.71 29.38
N LYS A 242 1.09 -49.96 29.13
CA LYS A 242 2.12 -50.07 30.19
C LYS A 242 2.23 -48.77 30.97
N LEU A 243 2.29 -47.63 30.29
CA LEU A 243 2.35 -46.29 30.94
C LEU A 243 1.13 -46.05 31.84
N PHE A 244 -0.07 -46.31 31.33
CA PHE A 244 -1.29 -46.16 32.10
C PHE A 244 -1.38 -47.07 33.30
N ASN A 245 -0.95 -48.31 33.16
CA ASN A 245 -0.88 -49.25 34.26
C ASN A 245 0.05 -48.73 35.39
N GLN A 246 1.21 -48.16 35.02
CA GLN A 246 2.10 -47.52 35.96
C GLN A 246 1.43 -46.31 36.68
N LEU A 247 0.67 -45.50 35.96
CA LEU A 247 -0.08 -44.38 36.56
C LEU A 247 -1.20 -44.90 37.48
N LYS A 248 -1.97 -45.91 37.02
CA LYS A 248 -3.05 -46.51 37.82
C LYS A 248 -2.53 -47.10 39.12
N THR A 249 -1.32 -47.63 39.16
CA THR A 249 -0.72 -48.16 40.42
C THR A 249 -0.30 -47.05 41.38
N ARG A 250 -0.02 -45.85 40.88
CA ARG A 250 0.33 -44.67 41.71
C ARG A 250 -0.89 -43.92 42.22
N ILE A 251 -2.08 -44.14 41.66
CA ILE A 251 -3.33 -43.50 42.10
C ILE A 251 -3.99 -44.38 43.13
N SER A 252 -4.31 -43.80 44.29
CA SER A 252 -5.05 -44.50 45.37
C SER A 252 -6.52 -44.64 44.97
N LYS A 253 -6.85 -45.60 44.09
CA LYS A 253 -8.20 -45.87 43.62
C LYS A 253 -9.20 -46.02 44.76
N ASN A 254 -8.82 -46.72 45.83
CA ASN A 254 -9.69 -47.00 46.96
C ASN A 254 -10.17 -45.74 47.66
N GLU A 255 -9.34 -44.72 47.74
CA GLU A 255 -9.73 -43.46 48.37
C GLU A 255 -10.70 -42.66 47.46
N ILE A 256 -10.47 -42.65 46.16
CA ILE A 256 -11.32 -41.93 45.20
C ILE A 256 -12.68 -42.63 45.04
N LEU A 257 -12.66 -43.96 44.88
CA LEU A 257 -13.87 -44.75 44.65
C LEU A 257 -14.68 -45.07 45.92
N LYS A 258 -14.15 -44.78 47.11
CA LYS A 258 -14.84 -44.86 48.36
C LYS A 258 -16.13 -44.03 48.36
N TYR A 259 -16.03 -42.78 47.92
CA TYR A 259 -17.20 -41.88 47.84
C TYR A 259 -18.23 -42.37 46.82
N ALA A 260 -17.80 -42.96 45.70
CA ALA A 260 -18.72 -43.56 44.73
C ALA A 260 -19.50 -44.76 45.30
N LYS A 261 -18.85 -45.55 46.17
CA LYS A 261 -19.53 -46.64 46.92
C LYS A 261 -20.54 -46.11 47.92
N GLU A 262 -20.17 -45.08 48.68
CA GLU A 262 -21.01 -44.45 49.71
C GLU A 262 -22.25 -43.79 49.11
N THR A 263 -22.16 -43.22 47.90
CA THR A 263 -23.29 -42.63 47.15
C THR A 263 -24.20 -43.65 46.49
N GLY A 264 -23.89 -44.95 46.58
CA GLY A 264 -24.70 -46.02 46.01
C GLY A 264 -24.42 -46.31 44.51
N ALA A 265 -23.42 -45.65 43.90
CA ALA A 265 -23.04 -45.88 42.51
C ALA A 265 -22.56 -47.31 42.23
N SER A 266 -22.30 -48.11 43.26
CA SER A 266 -21.90 -49.53 43.14
C SER A 266 -23.06 -50.49 42.90
N LYS A 267 -24.33 -50.04 42.92
CA LYS A 267 -25.46 -50.95 42.67
C LYS A 267 -25.61 -51.42 41.24
N GLY A 268 -24.98 -50.74 40.23
CA GLY A 268 -25.01 -51.11 38.81
C GLY A 268 -23.69 -51.66 38.26
N GLY A 269 -22.63 -51.73 39.06
CA GLY A 269 -21.29 -52.15 38.66
C GLY A 269 -20.23 -51.60 39.60
N ILE A 270 -19.00 -52.14 39.51
CA ILE A 270 -17.87 -51.64 40.31
C ILE A 270 -17.16 -50.55 39.47
N PRO A 271 -17.20 -49.27 39.91
CA PRO A 271 -16.45 -48.26 39.19
C PRO A 271 -14.96 -48.54 39.21
N ASP A 272 -14.30 -48.45 38.08
CA ASP A 272 -12.84 -48.52 37.95
C ASP A 272 -12.33 -47.42 37.03
N LEU A 273 -11.05 -47.13 37.06
CA LEU A 273 -10.37 -46.20 36.19
C LEU A 273 -9.84 -46.98 35.01
N ASP A 274 -10.24 -46.57 33.85
CA ASP A 274 -9.64 -47.02 32.60
C ASP A 274 -9.12 -45.84 31.82
N ALA A 275 -8.12 -46.06 30.95
CA ALA A 275 -7.57 -45.04 30.10
C ALA A 275 -7.16 -45.71 28.76
N HIS A 276 -7.59 -45.08 27.71
CA HIS A 276 -7.21 -45.41 26.34
C HIS A 276 -6.56 -44.20 25.73
N LEU A 277 -5.36 -44.32 25.17
CA LEU A 277 -4.63 -43.27 24.53
C LEU A 277 -4.40 -43.65 23.09
N ASN A 278 -4.94 -42.87 22.19
CA ASN A 278 -4.67 -43.00 20.78
C ASN A 278 -3.40 -42.20 20.42
N GLU A 279 -2.73 -42.53 19.33
CA GLU A 279 -1.59 -41.75 18.80
C GLU A 279 -1.97 -40.28 18.63
N ASP A 280 -3.18 -40.02 18.15
CA ASP A 280 -3.80 -38.70 18.02
C ASP A 280 -3.80 -37.87 19.29
N ASP A 281 -3.94 -38.51 20.46
CA ASP A 281 -3.96 -37.82 21.75
C ASP A 281 -2.57 -37.38 22.19
N LEU A 282 -1.51 -38.09 21.78
CA LEU A 282 -0.14 -37.70 22.07
C LEU A 282 0.34 -36.53 21.19
N LEU A 283 -0.21 -36.35 20.00
CA LEU A 283 0.13 -35.21 19.17
C LEU A 283 -0.19 -33.86 19.83
N PHE A 284 -1.17 -33.82 20.76
CA PHE A 284 -1.42 -32.65 21.59
C PHE A 284 -0.30 -32.33 22.58
N ALA A 285 0.48 -33.33 22.98
CA ALA A 285 1.61 -33.11 23.88
C ALA A 285 2.86 -32.58 23.17
N LEU A 286 2.91 -32.69 21.82
CA LEU A 286 4.01 -32.17 21.03
C LEU A 286 3.95 -30.64 20.98
N ARG A 287 5.07 -30.01 21.23
CA ARG A 287 5.24 -28.54 21.19
C ARG A 287 6.35 -28.20 20.24
N LEU A 288 6.13 -27.18 19.43
CA LEU A 288 7.19 -26.60 18.64
C LEU A 288 8.16 -25.86 19.56
N ILE A 289 9.44 -26.11 19.37
CA ILE A 289 10.52 -25.43 20.08
C ILE A 289 11.50 -24.86 19.07
N ILE A 290 12.22 -23.82 19.46
CA ILE A 290 13.34 -23.26 18.70
C ILE A 290 14.60 -23.59 19.47
N GLU A 291 15.60 -24.10 18.76
CA GLU A 291 16.94 -24.32 19.34
C GLU A 291 17.86 -23.17 18.88
N ILE A 292 18.33 -22.39 19.85
CA ILE A 292 19.29 -21.30 19.63
C ILE A 292 20.49 -21.56 20.55
N ASP A 293 21.65 -21.74 19.98
CA ASP A 293 22.92 -21.99 20.71
C ASP A 293 22.81 -23.14 21.74
N GLY A 294 22.08 -24.21 21.37
CA GLY A 294 21.87 -25.36 22.23
C GLY A 294 20.76 -25.18 23.30
N MET A 295 20.13 -24.03 23.37
CA MET A 295 18.99 -23.78 24.26
C MET A 295 17.67 -24.05 23.55
N LYS A 296 16.81 -24.86 24.17
CA LYS A 296 15.46 -25.18 23.65
C LYS A 296 14.46 -24.20 24.24
N ILE A 297 13.98 -23.30 23.39
CA ILE A 297 13.02 -22.25 23.77
C ILE A 297 11.65 -22.62 23.24
N PRO A 298 10.60 -22.74 24.08
CA PRO A 298 9.22 -22.88 23.59
C PRO A 298 8.82 -21.70 22.73
N ILE A 299 8.05 -21.96 21.69
CA ILE A 299 7.59 -20.89 20.78
C ILE A 299 6.78 -19.81 21.50
N SER A 300 6.04 -20.17 22.54
CA SER A 300 5.34 -19.20 23.40
C SER A 300 6.22 -18.08 23.98
N ASN A 301 7.53 -18.33 24.08
CA ASN A 301 8.49 -17.36 24.60
C ASN A 301 9.24 -16.61 23.50
N ASN A 302 8.85 -16.77 22.23
CA ASN A 302 9.43 -16.06 21.11
C ASN A 302 8.68 -14.80 20.73
N GLY A 303 9.33 -13.95 19.92
CA GLY A 303 8.70 -12.74 19.41
C GLY A 303 7.54 -13.04 18.45
N LEU A 304 6.51 -12.22 18.52
CA LEU A 304 5.27 -12.36 17.72
C LEU A 304 5.52 -12.48 16.21
N GLY A 305 6.52 -11.78 15.69
CA GLY A 305 6.87 -11.83 14.27
C GLY A 305 7.29 -13.23 13.82
N TYR A 306 8.12 -13.91 14.62
CA TYR A 306 8.53 -15.27 14.31
C TYR A 306 7.35 -16.25 14.38
N ASN A 307 6.50 -16.11 15.39
CA ASN A 307 5.31 -16.94 15.56
C ASN A 307 4.34 -16.78 14.40
N ASN A 308 4.18 -15.55 13.87
CA ASN A 308 3.36 -15.27 12.69
C ASN A 308 3.90 -15.94 11.42
N LEU A 309 5.22 -15.96 11.22
CA LEU A 309 5.84 -16.65 10.08
C LEU A 309 5.61 -18.16 10.16
N LEU A 310 5.80 -18.74 11.33
CA LEU A 310 5.61 -20.17 11.55
C LEU A 310 4.13 -20.57 11.39
N TYR A 311 3.22 -19.79 11.93
CA TYR A 311 1.79 -19.99 11.75
C TYR A 311 1.41 -19.97 10.26
N THR A 312 1.91 -19.01 9.51
CA THR A 312 1.67 -18.94 8.06
C THR A 312 2.24 -20.16 7.34
N ALA A 313 3.42 -20.65 7.73
CA ALA A 313 3.98 -21.88 7.18
C ALA A 313 3.12 -23.11 7.46
N LEU A 314 2.55 -23.22 8.67
CA LEU A 314 1.63 -24.31 9.01
C LEU A 314 0.31 -24.22 8.23
N VAL A 315 -0.23 -23.01 8.03
CA VAL A 315 -1.43 -22.81 7.20
C VAL A 315 -1.17 -23.23 5.76
N LEU A 316 -0.03 -22.84 5.19
CA LEU A 316 0.36 -23.27 3.84
C LEU A 316 0.52 -24.80 3.73
N ALA A 317 1.13 -25.43 4.74
CA ALA A 317 1.25 -26.88 4.79
C ALA A 317 -0.14 -27.55 4.86
N LYS A 318 -1.05 -27.04 5.68
CA LYS A 318 -2.44 -27.50 5.78
C LYS A 318 -3.16 -27.37 4.42
N MET A 319 -3.12 -26.21 3.78
CA MET A 319 -3.73 -25.99 2.46
C MET A 319 -3.20 -26.95 1.40
N GLN A 320 -1.89 -27.23 1.43
CA GLN A 320 -1.28 -28.21 0.54
C GLN A 320 -1.81 -29.62 0.80
N ILE A 321 -1.98 -30.01 2.06
CA ILE A 321 -2.52 -31.32 2.47
C ILE A 321 -3.97 -31.45 2.04
N GLU A 322 -4.81 -30.45 2.31
CA GLU A 322 -6.24 -30.46 1.96
C GLU A 322 -6.48 -30.50 0.45
N SER A 323 -5.53 -30.04 -0.36
CA SER A 323 -5.61 -30.11 -1.83
C SER A 323 -5.19 -31.46 -2.41
N GLN A 324 -4.75 -32.43 -1.61
CA GLN A 324 -4.31 -33.72 -2.10
C GLN A 324 -5.46 -34.72 -2.26
N SER A 325 -5.87 -34.97 -3.49
CA SER A 325 -6.90 -35.98 -3.81
C SER A 325 -6.50 -37.40 -3.42
N SER A 326 -5.20 -37.74 -3.37
CA SER A 326 -4.69 -39.01 -2.87
C SER A 326 -5.04 -39.26 -1.40
N TYR A 327 -5.13 -38.18 -0.58
CA TYR A 327 -5.42 -38.29 0.84
C TYR A 327 -6.91 -38.00 1.15
N TYR A 328 -7.48 -36.89 0.63
CA TYR A 328 -8.85 -36.49 0.92
C TYR A 328 -9.90 -37.07 -0.07
N GLY A 329 -9.48 -37.63 -1.21
CA GLY A 329 -10.40 -38.14 -2.23
C GLY A 329 -11.28 -37.06 -2.79
N GLU A 330 -12.60 -37.32 -2.82
CA GLU A 330 -13.61 -36.35 -3.27
C GLU A 330 -13.73 -35.13 -2.34
N ASN A 331 -13.26 -35.20 -1.12
CA ASN A 331 -13.25 -34.05 -0.20
C ASN A 331 -12.06 -33.09 -0.41
N ALA A 332 -11.11 -33.44 -1.29
CA ALA A 332 -9.97 -32.58 -1.58
C ALA A 332 -10.40 -31.21 -2.07
N LYS A 333 -9.70 -30.19 -1.60
CA LYS A 333 -9.88 -28.79 -2.03
C LYS A 333 -9.24 -28.61 -3.40
N VAL A 334 -9.97 -27.98 -4.31
CA VAL A 334 -9.49 -27.74 -5.67
C VAL A 334 -8.93 -26.32 -5.80
N PHE A 335 -9.49 -25.38 -5.05
CA PHE A 335 -9.18 -23.96 -5.20
C PHE A 335 -8.76 -23.31 -3.88
N PRO A 336 -7.50 -23.53 -3.44
CA PRO A 336 -6.96 -22.91 -2.26
C PRO A 336 -6.61 -21.43 -2.51
N ILE A 337 -7.20 -20.54 -1.72
CA ILE A 337 -6.99 -19.09 -1.74
C ILE A 337 -6.48 -18.66 -0.36
N LEU A 338 -5.39 -17.91 -0.33
CA LEU A 338 -4.84 -17.35 0.90
C LEU A 338 -5.00 -15.83 0.91
N ALA A 339 -5.62 -15.31 1.94
CA ALA A 339 -5.70 -13.87 2.21
C ALA A 339 -4.97 -13.55 3.51
N ILE A 340 -4.01 -12.64 3.47
CA ILE A 340 -3.20 -12.24 4.64
C ILE A 340 -3.38 -10.74 4.86
N GLU A 341 -3.80 -10.35 6.05
CA GLU A 341 -3.90 -8.96 6.46
C GLU A 341 -2.64 -8.55 7.22
N GLU A 342 -2.04 -7.44 6.80
CA GLU A 342 -0.88 -6.80 7.42
C GLU A 342 0.24 -7.78 7.84
N PRO A 343 0.80 -8.55 6.90
CA PRO A 343 1.83 -9.54 7.23
C PRO A 343 3.10 -8.92 7.82
N GLU A 344 3.28 -7.62 7.65
CA GLU A 344 4.38 -6.84 8.23
C GLU A 344 4.32 -6.70 9.74
N ALA A 345 3.18 -6.94 10.36
CA ALA A 345 3.01 -6.78 11.80
C ALA A 345 4.08 -7.57 12.58
N HIS A 346 4.88 -6.83 13.35
CA HIS A 346 6.00 -7.35 14.14
C HIS A 346 7.19 -7.96 13.35
N LEU A 347 7.23 -7.79 12.00
CA LEU A 347 8.36 -8.27 11.20
C LEU A 347 9.39 -7.17 10.96
N HIS A 348 10.67 -7.55 11.11
CA HIS A 348 11.77 -6.68 10.69
C HIS A 348 11.68 -6.38 9.17
N PRO A 349 11.98 -5.14 8.70
CA PRO A 349 11.86 -4.76 7.29
C PRO A 349 12.48 -5.74 6.29
N SER A 350 13.68 -6.26 6.57
CA SER A 350 14.32 -7.25 5.70
C SER A 350 13.55 -8.58 5.61
N MET A 351 12.80 -8.93 6.66
CA MET A 351 11.96 -10.14 6.67
C MET A 351 10.69 -9.94 5.89
N GLN A 352 10.11 -8.73 5.88
CA GLN A 352 8.92 -8.40 5.10
C GLN A 352 9.14 -8.65 3.61
N PHE A 353 10.29 -8.23 3.09
CA PHE A 353 10.70 -8.46 1.69
C PHE A 353 10.83 -9.96 1.37
N LYS A 354 11.55 -10.70 2.22
CA LYS A 354 11.73 -12.15 2.06
C LYS A 354 10.40 -12.91 2.13
N PHE A 355 9.52 -12.47 3.02
CA PHE A 355 8.24 -13.10 3.25
C PHE A 355 7.32 -13.00 2.03
N LEU A 356 7.15 -11.80 1.44
CA LEU A 356 6.35 -11.66 0.22
C LEU A 356 6.93 -12.50 -0.92
N LYS A 357 8.25 -12.47 -1.12
CA LYS A 357 8.91 -13.28 -2.14
C LYS A 357 8.68 -14.78 -1.95
N PHE A 358 8.75 -15.24 -0.70
CA PHE A 358 8.44 -16.64 -0.35
C PHE A 358 6.98 -16.99 -0.69
N LEU A 359 6.03 -16.14 -0.33
CA LEU A 359 4.62 -16.35 -0.63
C LEU A 359 4.38 -16.41 -2.15
N SER A 360 4.89 -15.45 -2.91
CA SER A 360 4.74 -15.41 -4.38
C SER A 360 5.35 -16.62 -5.08
N GLN A 361 6.48 -17.13 -4.58
CA GLN A 361 7.10 -18.36 -5.10
C GLN A 361 6.26 -19.62 -4.84
N ASN A 362 5.51 -19.64 -3.73
CA ASN A 362 4.64 -20.79 -3.38
C ASN A 362 3.37 -20.88 -4.24
N ILE A 363 2.94 -19.77 -4.86
CA ILE A 363 1.79 -19.75 -5.78
C ILE A 363 2.12 -20.51 -7.08
N ASN A 364 3.34 -20.32 -7.60
CA ASN A 364 3.77 -20.91 -8.87
C ASN A 364 4.11 -22.39 -8.78
N SER A 365 4.15 -22.99 -7.58
CA SER A 365 4.43 -24.41 -7.39
C SER A 365 3.13 -25.21 -7.39
N LYS A 366 3.03 -26.22 -8.28
CA LYS A 366 1.84 -27.09 -8.42
C LYS A 366 1.29 -27.54 -7.05
N GLY A 367 0.03 -27.18 -6.78
CA GLY A 367 -0.76 -27.75 -5.69
C GLY A 367 -0.73 -27.01 -4.35
N LYS A 368 -0.14 -25.78 -4.25
CA LYS A 368 -0.06 -25.09 -2.93
C LYS A 368 -1.14 -24.04 -2.75
N VAL A 369 -1.03 -22.89 -3.40
CA VAL A 369 -2.00 -21.77 -3.35
C VAL A 369 -2.27 -21.33 -4.77
N ARG A 370 -3.53 -21.14 -5.13
CA ARG A 370 -3.93 -20.70 -6.47
C ARG A 370 -3.90 -19.19 -6.60
N GLN A 371 -4.32 -18.48 -5.54
CA GLN A 371 -4.35 -17.03 -5.52
C GLN A 371 -4.06 -16.51 -4.11
N LEU A 372 -3.28 -15.44 -4.05
CA LEU A 372 -2.87 -14.77 -2.82
C LEU A 372 -3.38 -13.33 -2.80
N PHE A 373 -4.01 -12.94 -1.72
CA PHE A 373 -4.36 -11.57 -1.41
C PHE A 373 -3.57 -11.10 -0.20
N VAL A 374 -2.85 -9.99 -0.32
CA VAL A 374 -2.09 -9.39 0.77
C VAL A 374 -2.57 -7.95 0.95
N THR A 375 -3.11 -7.63 2.11
CA THR A 375 -3.35 -6.21 2.45
C THR A 375 -2.19 -5.68 3.26
N THR A 376 -1.70 -4.50 2.94
CA THR A 376 -0.51 -3.95 3.62
C THR A 376 -0.52 -2.44 3.70
N HIS A 377 0.14 -1.91 4.75
CA HIS A 377 0.56 -0.53 4.91
C HIS A 377 2.08 -0.37 4.74
N SER A 378 2.81 -1.46 4.51
CA SER A 378 4.26 -1.46 4.40
C SER A 378 4.73 -1.00 3.03
N THR A 379 5.54 0.05 3.00
CA THR A 379 6.28 0.47 1.80
C THR A 379 7.34 -0.57 1.38
N HIS A 380 7.84 -1.38 2.32
CA HIS A 380 8.77 -2.47 2.03
C HIS A 380 8.09 -3.61 1.27
N ILE A 381 6.90 -4.03 1.70
CA ILE A 381 6.12 -5.05 0.98
C ILE A 381 5.71 -4.52 -0.40
N THR A 382 5.24 -3.27 -0.47
CA THR A 382 4.85 -2.63 -1.72
C THR A 382 6.01 -2.55 -2.71
N SER A 383 7.22 -2.20 -2.24
CA SER A 383 8.41 -2.15 -3.09
C SER A 383 8.92 -3.52 -3.54
N ALA A 384 8.54 -4.59 -2.82
CA ALA A 384 8.87 -5.98 -3.16
C ALA A 384 7.90 -6.60 -4.17
N ALA A 385 6.69 -6.03 -4.30
CA ALA A 385 5.66 -6.51 -5.21
C ALA A 385 5.96 -6.11 -6.68
N GLU A 386 5.45 -6.89 -7.62
CA GLU A 386 5.38 -6.47 -9.01
C GLU A 386 4.32 -5.38 -9.17
N LEU A 387 4.55 -4.38 -10.02
CA LEU A 387 3.58 -3.29 -10.20
C LEU A 387 2.21 -3.78 -10.68
N ASP A 388 2.20 -4.86 -11.47
CA ASP A 388 0.96 -5.49 -11.96
C ASP A 388 0.13 -6.13 -10.87
N ASP A 389 0.76 -6.54 -9.77
CA ASP A 389 0.12 -7.16 -8.62
C ASP A 389 -0.44 -6.13 -7.62
N VAL A 390 -0.06 -4.84 -7.77
CA VAL A 390 -0.44 -3.80 -6.82
C VAL A 390 -1.80 -3.20 -7.16
N ILE A 391 -2.68 -3.17 -6.17
CA ILE A 391 -4.02 -2.56 -6.21
C ILE A 391 -4.04 -1.45 -5.17
N CYS A 392 -4.19 -0.21 -5.60
CA CYS A 392 -4.17 0.95 -4.73
C CYS A 392 -5.60 1.42 -4.42
N LEU A 393 -6.01 1.33 -3.15
CA LEU A 393 -7.27 1.88 -2.66
C LEU A 393 -7.04 3.29 -2.09
N TYR A 394 -7.78 4.27 -2.59
CA TYR A 394 -7.66 5.65 -2.14
C TYR A 394 -9.02 6.36 -2.13
N LYS A 395 -9.11 7.48 -1.44
CA LYS A 395 -10.28 8.36 -1.50
C LYS A 395 -10.13 9.30 -2.69
N GLY A 396 -11.09 9.26 -3.60
CA GLY A 396 -11.17 10.24 -4.67
C GLY A 396 -11.52 11.64 -4.14
N ILE A 397 -11.42 12.63 -5.00
CA ILE A 397 -11.73 14.06 -4.68
C ILE A 397 -13.13 14.21 -4.05
N ASN A 398 -14.07 13.36 -4.41
CA ASN A 398 -15.45 13.37 -3.88
C ASN A 398 -15.63 12.54 -2.59
N GLY A 399 -14.54 12.05 -1.97
CA GLY A 399 -14.60 11.25 -0.74
C GLY A 399 -15.00 9.78 -0.92
N ASN A 400 -15.36 9.34 -2.12
CA ASN A 400 -15.68 7.94 -2.42
C ASN A 400 -14.41 7.09 -2.55
N THR A 401 -14.49 5.84 -2.15
CA THR A 401 -13.39 4.89 -2.37
C THR A 401 -13.22 4.62 -3.87
N LYS A 402 -12.00 4.85 -4.37
CA LYS A 402 -11.56 4.55 -5.73
C LYS A 402 -10.46 3.52 -5.73
N VAL A 403 -10.26 2.88 -6.88
CA VAL A 403 -9.19 1.92 -7.09
C VAL A 403 -8.29 2.37 -8.25
N GLY A 404 -6.99 2.21 -8.07
CA GLY A 404 -5.99 2.41 -9.11
C GLY A 404 -5.14 1.15 -9.26
N TYR A 405 -4.66 0.91 -10.46
CA TYR A 405 -3.83 -0.25 -10.83
C TYR A 405 -2.49 0.24 -11.37
N PRO A 406 -1.48 0.45 -10.49
CA PRO A 406 -0.19 1.02 -10.88
C PRO A 406 0.44 0.35 -12.09
N GLY A 407 0.39 -0.97 -12.20
CA GLY A 407 0.93 -1.69 -13.37
C GLY A 407 0.18 -1.41 -14.67
N LYS A 408 -1.17 -1.28 -14.61
CA LYS A 408 -2.02 -1.01 -15.79
C LYS A 408 -2.01 0.47 -16.20
N ALA A 409 -1.60 1.38 -15.30
CA ALA A 409 -1.59 2.83 -15.54
C ALA A 409 -0.69 3.24 -16.72
N PHE A 410 0.34 2.45 -17.00
CA PHE A 410 1.30 2.72 -18.09
C PHE A 410 0.78 2.34 -19.49
N GLY A 411 -0.31 1.58 -19.57
CA GLY A 411 -0.81 1.08 -20.86
C GLY A 411 0.23 0.24 -21.58
N LYS A 412 0.73 0.74 -22.74
CA LYS A 412 1.76 0.08 -23.54
C LYS A 412 3.19 0.61 -23.31
N ASP A 413 3.37 1.55 -22.37
CA ASP A 413 4.67 2.18 -22.09
C ASP A 413 5.47 1.32 -21.08
N GLU A 414 6.00 0.19 -21.57
CA GLU A 414 6.81 -0.73 -20.76
C GLU A 414 8.12 -0.10 -20.28
N ASP A 415 8.68 0.87 -21.01
CA ASP A 415 9.93 1.54 -20.61
C ASP A 415 9.72 2.36 -19.33
N SER A 416 8.66 3.17 -19.27
CA SER A 416 8.32 3.93 -18.08
C SER A 416 7.93 3.02 -16.90
N LYS A 417 7.19 1.95 -17.16
CA LYS A 417 6.83 0.95 -16.15
C LYS A 417 8.07 0.31 -15.52
N ASN A 418 9.00 -0.15 -16.37
CA ASN A 418 10.26 -0.75 -15.92
C ASN A 418 11.14 0.26 -15.18
N TYR A 419 11.15 1.53 -15.61
CA TYR A 419 11.87 2.59 -14.94
C TYR A 419 11.30 2.77 -13.51
N VAL A 420 10.01 3.00 -13.39
CA VAL A 420 9.36 3.18 -12.08
C VAL A 420 9.57 1.97 -11.17
N LYS A 421 9.43 0.75 -11.69
CA LYS A 421 9.68 -0.48 -10.92
C LYS A 421 11.09 -0.52 -10.31
N ARG A 422 12.12 -0.10 -11.05
CA ARG A 422 13.51 -0.09 -10.55
C ARG A 422 13.75 0.95 -9.46
N PHE A 423 13.07 2.09 -9.55
CA PHE A 423 13.25 3.20 -8.62
C PHE A 423 12.22 3.25 -7.49
N LEU A 424 11.17 2.41 -7.55
CA LEU A 424 10.16 2.31 -6.50
C LEU A 424 10.72 1.53 -5.30
N ASN A 425 11.51 2.20 -4.49
CA ASN A 425 12.01 1.69 -3.22
C ASN A 425 11.03 2.04 -2.07
N ALA A 426 11.36 1.62 -0.85
CA ALA A 426 10.52 1.87 0.32
C ALA A 426 10.22 3.35 0.54
N THR A 427 11.15 4.27 0.23
CA THR A 427 10.94 5.71 0.38
C THR A 427 10.01 6.27 -0.68
N LYS A 428 10.23 5.92 -1.96
CA LYS A 428 9.40 6.41 -3.07
C LYS A 428 8.02 5.77 -3.10
N SER A 429 7.87 4.56 -2.57
CA SER A 429 6.56 3.89 -2.44
C SER A 429 5.57 4.68 -1.59
N ASN A 430 6.03 5.60 -0.73
CA ASN A 430 5.16 6.48 0.05
C ASN A 430 4.19 7.29 -0.82
N MET A 431 4.54 7.64 -2.08
CA MET A 431 3.63 8.36 -2.98
C MET A 431 2.35 7.58 -3.29
N LEU A 432 2.37 6.24 -3.20
CA LEU A 432 1.19 5.40 -3.40
C LEU A 432 0.23 5.43 -2.20
N PHE A 433 0.74 5.76 -1.00
CA PHE A 433 -0.05 5.83 0.24
C PHE A 433 -0.55 7.25 0.54
N ALA A 434 0.21 8.29 0.20
CA ALA A 434 -0.14 9.68 0.45
C ALA A 434 -1.44 10.10 -0.27
N ASP A 435 -2.13 11.09 0.27
CA ASP A 435 -3.34 11.65 -0.35
C ASP A 435 -2.99 12.62 -1.49
N LYS A 436 -1.87 13.34 -1.33
CA LYS A 436 -1.35 14.31 -2.29
C LYS A 436 0.16 14.11 -2.46
N VAL A 437 0.71 14.42 -3.64
CA VAL A 437 2.12 14.17 -3.95
C VAL A 437 2.80 15.41 -4.49
N ILE A 438 3.98 15.72 -3.97
CA ILE A 438 4.90 16.69 -4.56
C ILE A 438 6.08 15.92 -5.16
N LEU A 439 6.33 16.11 -6.46
CA LEU A 439 7.52 15.57 -7.13
C LEU A 439 8.52 16.71 -7.32
N VAL A 440 9.79 16.47 -6.95
CA VAL A 440 10.88 17.43 -7.07
C VAL A 440 12.08 16.82 -7.77
N GLU A 441 12.98 17.65 -8.34
CA GLU A 441 14.15 17.16 -9.09
C GLU A 441 15.16 16.45 -8.20
N GLY A 442 15.41 16.97 -6.99
CA GLY A 442 16.48 16.48 -6.15
C GLY A 442 16.25 16.58 -4.64
N LEU A 443 17.29 16.18 -3.92
CA LEU A 443 17.28 16.15 -2.46
C LEU A 443 17.18 17.57 -1.84
N ALA A 444 17.74 18.59 -2.50
CA ALA A 444 17.75 19.96 -1.99
C ALA A 444 16.32 20.49 -1.83
N GLU A 445 15.50 20.31 -2.86
CA GLU A 445 14.09 20.69 -2.83
C GLU A 445 13.32 19.88 -1.79
N GLN A 446 13.58 18.56 -1.71
CA GLN A 446 12.92 17.67 -0.75
C GLN A 446 13.20 18.08 0.70
N LEU A 447 14.42 18.53 1.01
CA LEU A 447 14.80 18.98 2.35
C LEU A 447 14.17 20.34 2.71
N LEU A 448 14.11 21.28 1.75
CA LEU A 448 13.66 22.64 2.00
C LEU A 448 12.13 22.77 2.03
N LEU A 449 11.40 21.96 1.28
CA LEU A 449 9.94 22.11 1.14
C LEU A 449 9.15 22.09 2.45
N PRO A 450 9.43 21.24 3.45
CA PRO A 450 8.73 21.31 4.74
C PRO A 450 8.88 22.65 5.43
N CYS A 451 10.10 23.21 5.43
CA CYS A 451 10.36 24.53 6.00
C CYS A 451 9.68 25.65 5.19
N LEU A 452 9.74 25.58 3.86
CA LEU A 452 9.06 26.57 2.99
C LEU A 452 7.52 26.48 3.13
N ALA A 453 6.96 25.30 3.39
CA ALA A 453 5.55 25.15 3.70
C ALA A 453 5.18 25.82 5.03
N ALA A 454 6.06 25.75 6.03
CA ALA A 454 5.87 26.44 7.30
C ALA A 454 5.82 27.96 7.12
N TYR A 455 6.64 28.52 6.23
CA TYR A 455 6.55 29.96 5.88
C TYR A 455 5.22 30.31 5.21
N GLU A 456 4.69 29.46 4.32
CA GLU A 456 3.40 29.73 3.68
C GLU A 456 2.23 29.66 4.66
N CYS A 457 2.32 28.80 5.66
CA CYS A 457 1.30 28.63 6.70
C CYS A 457 1.51 29.54 7.92
N TYR A 458 2.54 30.39 7.91
CA TYR A 458 2.83 31.29 9.02
C TYR A 458 1.69 32.31 9.27
N ASP A 459 1.11 32.29 10.47
CA ASP A 459 0.12 33.28 10.92
C ASP A 459 0.76 34.24 11.89
N ALA A 460 1.00 35.46 11.40
CA ALA A 460 1.59 36.55 12.19
C ALA A 460 0.76 36.93 13.45
N LYS A 461 -0.54 36.63 13.49
CA LYS A 461 -1.41 36.93 14.65
C LYS A 461 -1.24 35.90 15.77
N ASN A 462 -1.05 34.64 15.42
CA ASN A 462 -1.02 33.56 16.39
C ASN A 462 0.40 33.05 16.68
N LYS A 463 1.42 33.47 15.92
CA LYS A 463 2.81 32.97 15.97
C LYS A 463 2.90 31.45 15.90
N ILE A 464 1.96 30.84 15.18
CA ILE A 464 1.93 29.39 14.99
C ILE A 464 2.63 29.09 13.68
N THR A 465 3.81 28.50 13.77
CA THR A 465 4.47 27.83 12.66
C THR A 465 3.97 26.38 12.64
N ASN A 466 3.29 25.98 11.59
CA ASN A 466 2.86 24.58 11.44
C ASN A 466 3.87 23.84 10.55
N GLU A 467 5.04 23.51 11.11
CA GLU A 467 6.11 22.83 10.41
C GLU A 467 5.67 21.47 9.83
N ASP A 468 4.66 20.85 10.44
CA ASP A 468 4.13 19.56 10.04
C ASP A 468 2.95 19.67 9.07
N GLU A 469 2.66 20.83 8.48
CA GLU A 469 1.46 21.02 7.67
C GLU A 469 1.39 20.05 6.47
N LEU A 470 2.51 19.77 5.80
CA LEU A 470 2.55 18.77 4.73
C LEU A 470 2.20 17.38 5.27
N ILE A 471 2.71 17.04 6.45
CA ILE A 471 2.44 15.75 7.11
C ILE A 471 0.98 15.67 7.54
N ASN A 472 0.46 16.73 8.17
CA ASN A 472 -0.92 16.80 8.65
C ASN A 472 -1.94 16.68 7.52
N GLN A 473 -1.59 17.14 6.32
CA GLN A 473 -2.41 17.01 5.12
C GLN A 473 -2.08 15.75 4.29
N HIS A 474 -1.31 14.83 4.83
CA HIS A 474 -0.89 13.59 4.15
C HIS A 474 -0.24 13.83 2.78
N VAL A 475 0.57 14.90 2.68
CA VAL A 475 1.35 15.22 1.47
C VAL A 475 2.69 14.50 1.53
N CYS A 476 3.05 13.78 0.47
CA CYS A 476 4.35 13.13 0.34
C CYS A 476 5.21 13.90 -0.67
N THR A 477 6.41 14.31 -0.27
CA THR A 477 7.41 14.90 -1.16
C THR A 477 8.41 13.82 -1.60
N VAL A 478 8.53 13.62 -2.91
CA VAL A 478 9.40 12.60 -3.50
C VAL A 478 10.38 13.24 -4.49
N SER A 479 11.67 13.03 -4.26
CA SER A 479 12.70 13.34 -5.25
C SER A 479 12.68 12.28 -6.36
N VAL A 480 12.62 12.72 -7.62
CA VAL A 480 12.78 11.84 -8.78
C VAL A 480 14.25 11.64 -9.16
N ASP A 481 15.19 12.30 -8.43
CA ASP A 481 16.65 12.24 -8.55
C ASP A 481 17.20 12.66 -9.92
N SER A 482 16.37 13.30 -10.74
CA SER A 482 16.74 13.85 -12.05
C SER A 482 15.53 14.56 -12.71
N ARG A 483 15.60 14.83 -14.01
CA ARG A 483 14.51 15.39 -14.82
C ARG A 483 13.51 14.33 -15.33
N THR A 484 13.40 13.17 -14.66
CA THR A 484 12.63 12.00 -15.12
C THR A 484 11.20 11.96 -14.58
N PHE A 485 10.58 13.11 -14.35
CA PHE A 485 9.21 13.23 -13.86
C PHE A 485 8.19 12.43 -14.67
N SER A 486 8.35 12.41 -15.99
CA SER A 486 7.40 11.79 -16.92
C SER A 486 7.08 10.35 -16.60
N HIS A 487 8.08 9.56 -16.16
CA HIS A 487 7.86 8.16 -15.81
C HIS A 487 6.96 8.00 -14.58
N PHE A 488 7.17 8.83 -13.53
CA PHE A 488 6.36 8.79 -12.31
C PHE A 488 4.97 9.40 -12.52
N LEU A 489 4.85 10.44 -13.36
CA LEU A 489 3.57 11.07 -13.66
C LEU A 489 2.58 10.13 -14.34
N ARG A 490 3.05 9.12 -15.09
CA ARG A 490 2.20 8.09 -15.68
C ARG A 490 1.30 7.38 -14.65
N LEU A 491 1.81 7.16 -13.44
CA LEU A 491 1.02 6.56 -12.34
C LEU A 491 -0.24 7.37 -12.01
N PHE A 492 -0.19 8.68 -12.22
CA PHE A 492 -1.21 9.65 -11.82
C PHE A 492 -1.96 10.28 -12.99
N SER A 493 -1.68 9.87 -14.22
CA SER A 493 -2.29 10.38 -15.46
C SER A 493 -3.71 9.83 -15.62
N TYR A 494 -4.60 10.26 -14.72
CA TYR A 494 -6.00 9.80 -14.66
C TYR A 494 -6.90 10.63 -15.57
N ASP A 495 -7.62 9.97 -16.48
CA ASP A 495 -8.71 10.52 -17.27
C ASP A 495 -9.72 9.43 -17.67
N GLU A 496 -10.73 9.78 -18.48
CA GLU A 496 -11.75 8.84 -18.96
C GLU A 496 -11.16 7.69 -19.79
N THR A 497 -9.98 7.88 -20.39
CA THR A 497 -9.29 6.86 -21.22
C THR A 497 -8.35 6.00 -20.42
N ASN A 498 -7.85 6.48 -19.27
CA ASN A 498 -6.96 5.77 -18.36
C ASN A 498 -7.47 5.76 -16.91
N LYS A 499 -8.56 5.03 -16.68
CA LYS A 499 -9.17 4.85 -15.35
C LYS A 499 -8.33 3.98 -14.40
N ASN A 500 -7.26 3.36 -14.89
CA ASN A 500 -6.34 2.56 -14.09
C ASN A 500 -5.34 3.41 -13.31
N ALA A 501 -5.05 4.63 -13.77
CA ALA A 501 -4.16 5.55 -13.07
C ALA A 501 -4.78 6.02 -11.74
N ILE A 502 -3.95 6.52 -10.84
CA ILE A 502 -4.34 6.96 -9.49
C ILE A 502 -4.75 8.44 -9.56
N GLU A 503 -6.02 8.76 -9.32
CA GLU A 503 -6.51 10.14 -9.31
C GLU A 503 -6.16 10.84 -7.99
N LYS A 504 -4.90 11.22 -7.82
CA LYS A 504 -4.42 12.04 -6.71
C LYS A 504 -3.94 13.39 -7.20
N LEU A 505 -4.00 14.41 -6.37
CA LEU A 505 -3.40 15.70 -6.69
C LEU A 505 -1.87 15.56 -6.67
N VAL A 506 -1.25 15.89 -7.81
CA VAL A 506 0.21 15.84 -7.99
C VAL A 506 0.71 17.21 -8.42
N VAL A 507 1.68 17.70 -7.68
CA VAL A 507 2.39 18.95 -7.97
C VAL A 507 3.84 18.62 -8.31
N CYS A 508 4.34 19.10 -9.45
CA CYS A 508 5.74 19.00 -9.82
C CYS A 508 6.39 20.37 -9.65
N ILE A 509 7.53 20.40 -8.96
CA ILE A 509 8.38 21.58 -8.84
C ILE A 509 9.67 21.25 -9.59
N THR A 510 9.95 22.01 -10.66
CA THR A 510 11.09 21.79 -11.55
C THR A 510 11.79 23.10 -11.88
N ASP A 511 13.05 23.06 -12.28
CA ASP A 511 13.82 24.21 -12.71
C ASP A 511 13.37 24.70 -14.10
N ALA A 512 13.48 25.99 -14.39
CA ALA A 512 13.20 26.55 -15.72
C ALA A 512 14.31 26.22 -16.72
N ASP A 513 15.55 26.20 -16.25
CA ASP A 513 16.78 25.86 -16.96
C ASP A 513 16.85 26.42 -18.40
N PRO A 514 16.87 27.76 -18.57
CA PRO A 514 16.94 28.35 -19.87
C PRO A 514 18.16 27.87 -20.65
N GLU A 515 18.00 27.70 -21.99
CA GLU A 515 18.98 27.07 -22.85
C GLU A 515 19.34 27.94 -24.07
N SER A 516 20.59 27.90 -24.47
CA SER A 516 21.08 28.52 -25.73
C SER A 516 21.72 27.45 -26.63
N LYS A 517 21.50 27.58 -27.94
CA LYS A 517 22.07 26.68 -28.95
C LYS A 517 23.43 27.17 -29.39
N GLY A 518 24.46 26.38 -29.11
CA GLY A 518 25.83 26.69 -29.53
C GLY A 518 26.03 26.58 -31.06
N ASN A 519 27.18 27.04 -31.55
CA ASN A 519 27.54 26.95 -32.98
C ASN A 519 27.67 25.48 -33.46
N ASP A 520 27.88 24.53 -32.52
CA ASP A 520 27.90 23.10 -32.75
C ASP A 520 26.50 22.46 -32.80
N GLY A 521 25.45 23.28 -32.76
CA GLY A 521 24.06 22.84 -32.76
C GLY A 521 23.54 22.24 -31.44
N LYS A 522 24.38 22.13 -30.39
CA LYS A 522 24.00 21.57 -29.11
C LYS A 522 23.40 22.64 -28.20
N TRP A 523 22.33 22.25 -27.49
CA TRP A 523 21.72 23.06 -26.43
C TRP A 523 22.57 23.01 -25.14
N ARG A 524 22.74 24.18 -24.52
CA ARG A 524 23.48 24.36 -23.25
C ARG A 524 22.75 25.32 -22.35
N GLY A 525 22.76 25.06 -21.05
CA GLY A 525 22.17 25.98 -20.08
C GLY A 525 22.80 27.38 -20.13
N CYS A 526 21.96 28.40 -20.08
CA CYS A 526 22.35 29.80 -20.03
C CYS A 526 21.66 30.52 -18.84
N PHE A 527 21.98 31.80 -18.61
CA PHE A 527 21.26 32.62 -17.66
C PHE A 527 20.11 33.38 -18.37
N PRO A 528 19.05 33.75 -17.61
CA PRO A 528 17.92 34.49 -18.21
C PRO A 528 18.27 35.77 -18.95
N PHE A 529 19.28 36.52 -18.48
CA PHE A 529 19.75 37.74 -19.12
C PHE A 529 20.58 37.49 -20.41
N GLU A 530 20.95 36.25 -20.69
CA GLU A 530 21.61 35.85 -21.95
C GLU A 530 20.62 35.54 -23.09
N LEU A 531 19.32 35.42 -22.75
CA LEU A 531 18.28 35.09 -23.72
C LEU A 531 18.07 36.22 -24.73
N LYS A 532 17.93 35.82 -26.00
CA LYS A 532 17.61 36.71 -27.13
C LYS A 532 16.41 36.16 -27.88
N ASP A 533 15.63 37.03 -28.48
CA ASP A 533 14.51 36.63 -29.32
C ASP A 533 15.01 35.99 -30.64
N SER A 534 15.32 34.71 -30.59
CA SER A 534 15.71 33.90 -31.75
C SER A 534 15.51 32.42 -31.45
N ASP A 535 15.39 31.59 -32.50
CA ASP A 535 15.27 30.13 -32.45
C ASP A 535 16.48 29.41 -31.80
N LYS A 536 17.51 30.18 -31.46
CA LYS A 536 18.70 29.66 -30.77
C LYS A 536 18.58 29.73 -29.23
N PHE A 537 17.47 30.24 -28.71
CA PHE A 537 17.26 30.39 -27.28
C PHE A 537 15.91 29.82 -26.84
N ASN A 538 15.91 29.09 -25.72
CA ASN A 538 14.73 28.61 -25.05
C ASN A 538 14.69 29.22 -23.64
N ALA A 539 13.66 30.00 -23.33
CA ALA A 539 13.44 30.53 -21.98
C ALA A 539 13.09 29.44 -20.97
N LEU A 540 12.55 28.33 -21.47
CA LEU A 540 12.17 27.17 -20.70
C LEU A 540 12.75 25.92 -21.37
N ALA A 541 13.41 25.07 -20.59
CA ALA A 541 13.99 23.83 -21.09
C ALA A 541 12.96 22.95 -21.80
N SER A 542 13.41 22.19 -22.79
CA SER A 542 12.53 21.37 -23.62
C SER A 542 11.74 20.34 -22.80
N HIS A 543 12.38 19.74 -21.79
CA HIS A 543 11.72 18.76 -20.92
C HIS A 543 10.55 19.36 -20.12
N VAL A 544 10.65 20.61 -19.64
CA VAL A 544 9.56 21.29 -18.91
C VAL A 544 8.39 21.59 -19.84
N LYS A 545 8.68 22.02 -21.09
CA LYS A 545 7.65 22.21 -22.12
C LYS A 545 6.89 20.90 -22.40
N SER A 546 7.62 19.80 -22.51
CA SER A 546 7.00 18.47 -22.68
C SER A 546 6.15 18.09 -21.47
N LEU A 547 6.63 18.29 -20.24
CA LEU A 547 5.84 18.01 -19.02
C LEU A 547 4.51 18.77 -19.00
N LYS A 548 4.54 20.07 -19.36
CA LYS A 548 3.32 20.88 -19.42
C LYS A 548 2.36 20.40 -20.51
N ASN A 549 2.86 20.07 -21.69
CA ASN A 549 2.02 19.65 -22.80
C ASN A 549 1.46 18.22 -22.61
N ASP A 550 2.27 17.30 -22.10
CA ASP A 550 1.96 15.88 -22.05
C ASP A 550 1.23 15.49 -20.76
N PHE A 551 1.37 16.29 -19.67
CA PHE A 551 0.79 15.95 -18.38
C PHE A 551 -0.08 17.06 -17.77
N GLU A 552 0.34 18.32 -17.72
CA GLU A 552 -0.47 19.36 -17.09
C GLU A 552 -1.75 19.68 -17.88
N LYS A 553 -1.63 19.83 -19.21
CA LYS A 553 -2.80 20.17 -20.06
C LYS A 553 -3.85 19.06 -20.13
N PRO A 554 -3.46 17.76 -20.29
CA PRO A 554 -4.44 16.68 -20.37
C PRO A 554 -5.05 16.30 -19.02
N TYR A 555 -4.30 16.37 -17.90
CA TYR A 555 -4.70 15.79 -16.63
C TYR A 555 -4.96 16.84 -15.55
N ARG A 556 -6.21 16.97 -15.10
CA ARG A 556 -6.66 17.98 -14.12
C ARG A 556 -5.99 17.87 -12.74
N ASN A 557 -5.54 16.69 -12.39
CA ASN A 557 -4.93 16.39 -11.11
C ASN A 557 -3.42 16.61 -11.07
N ILE A 558 -2.80 17.04 -12.19
CA ILE A 558 -1.36 17.29 -12.31
C ILE A 558 -1.13 18.78 -12.56
N SER A 559 -0.20 19.39 -11.84
CA SER A 559 0.21 20.78 -12.01
C SER A 559 1.73 20.89 -12.00
N ILE A 560 2.29 21.70 -12.92
CA ILE A 560 3.73 21.86 -13.09
C ILE A 560 4.12 23.30 -12.75
N PHE A 561 4.99 23.48 -11.76
CA PHE A 561 5.48 24.75 -11.30
C PHE A 561 6.97 24.89 -11.60
N HIS A 562 7.36 26.03 -12.12
CA HIS A 562 8.74 26.36 -12.47
C HIS A 562 9.00 27.86 -12.29
N PRO A 563 10.25 28.29 -12.14
CA PRO A 563 10.62 29.70 -12.12
C PRO A 563 10.08 30.49 -13.31
N GLU A 564 9.85 31.79 -13.12
CA GLU A 564 9.28 32.67 -14.14
C GLU A 564 10.10 32.65 -15.45
N GLU A 565 9.43 32.40 -16.58
CA GLU A 565 10.06 32.39 -17.87
C GLU A 565 10.79 33.70 -18.17
N LYS A 566 11.97 33.63 -18.79
CA LYS A 566 12.86 34.75 -19.13
C LYS A 566 13.52 35.46 -17.92
N LYS A 567 13.18 35.14 -16.67
CA LYS A 567 13.78 35.77 -15.49
C LYS A 567 14.36 34.75 -14.52
N GLY A 568 13.76 33.59 -14.38
CA GLY A 568 14.16 32.54 -13.46
C GLY A 568 15.03 31.45 -14.07
N LYS A 569 15.72 30.68 -13.22
CA LYS A 569 16.59 29.57 -13.65
C LYS A 569 16.37 28.32 -12.81
N THR A 570 16.95 28.25 -11.62
CA THR A 570 16.89 27.14 -10.68
C THR A 570 16.42 27.63 -9.33
N LEU A 571 16.08 26.70 -8.42
CA LEU A 571 15.63 27.06 -7.07
C LEU A 571 16.67 27.96 -6.37
N GLU A 572 17.96 27.63 -6.42
CA GLU A 572 19.00 28.42 -5.78
C GLU A 572 19.12 29.84 -6.40
N HIS A 573 18.97 29.93 -7.72
CA HIS A 573 18.95 31.23 -8.40
C HIS A 573 17.78 32.09 -7.89
N GLU A 574 16.60 31.49 -7.69
CA GLU A 574 15.41 32.20 -7.23
C GLU A 574 15.51 32.65 -5.77
N PHE A 575 16.23 31.93 -4.90
CA PHE A 575 16.44 32.38 -3.53
C PHE A 575 17.05 33.77 -3.46
N ILE A 576 18.10 34.04 -4.25
CA ILE A 576 18.68 35.38 -4.33
C ILE A 576 17.78 36.34 -5.08
N ARG A 577 17.09 35.89 -6.12
CA ARG A 577 16.20 36.76 -6.91
C ARG A 577 15.11 37.38 -6.01
N TYR A 578 14.60 36.62 -5.05
CA TYR A 578 13.58 37.09 -4.11
C TYR A 578 14.18 37.70 -2.83
N ASN A 579 15.41 37.35 -2.44
CA ASN A 579 16.07 37.78 -1.21
C ASN A 579 17.48 38.37 -1.47
N PRO A 580 17.66 39.32 -2.39
CA PRO A 580 18.99 39.74 -2.86
C PRO A 580 19.86 40.40 -1.77
N GLY A 581 19.25 41.03 -0.77
CA GLY A 581 19.94 41.67 0.34
C GLY A 581 19.95 40.90 1.65
N SER A 582 19.31 39.75 1.71
CA SER A 582 19.18 38.99 2.96
C SER A 582 20.44 38.15 3.26
N GLU A 583 20.89 38.20 4.49
CA GLU A 583 22.00 37.34 4.96
C GLU A 583 21.56 35.89 5.19
N LEU A 584 20.27 35.60 5.28
CA LEU A 584 19.72 34.25 5.52
C LEU A 584 20.16 33.24 4.44
N VAL A 585 20.37 33.70 3.20
CA VAL A 585 20.81 32.82 2.10
C VAL A 585 22.30 32.51 2.11
N ILE A 586 23.09 33.14 2.98
CA ILE A 586 24.51 32.93 3.11
C ILE A 586 24.76 31.85 4.18
N THR A 587 25.16 30.69 3.77
CA THR A 587 25.33 29.54 4.67
C THR A 587 26.79 29.16 4.89
N LYS A 588 27.04 28.32 5.86
CA LYS A 588 28.37 27.74 6.17
C LYS A 588 28.93 26.87 5.04
N SER A 589 28.13 26.50 4.06
CA SER A 589 28.57 25.73 2.88
C SER A 589 29.42 26.54 1.89
N PHE A 590 29.43 27.86 2.02
CA PHE A 590 30.27 28.71 1.18
C PHE A 590 31.76 28.35 1.38
N PRO A 591 32.57 28.41 0.31
CA PRO A 591 33.99 28.06 0.39
C PRO A 591 34.73 28.86 1.46
N SER A 592 35.67 28.23 2.14
CA SER A 592 36.59 28.84 3.08
C SER A 592 37.64 29.73 2.38
N GLN A 593 38.57 30.32 3.15
CA GLN A 593 39.63 31.25 2.67
C GLN A 593 40.31 30.82 1.37
N ASN A 594 40.76 31.77 0.55
CA ASN A 594 41.46 31.62 -0.74
C ASN A 594 40.52 31.33 -1.96
N SER A 595 39.25 31.57 -1.84
CA SER A 595 38.30 31.51 -2.96
C SER A 595 37.66 32.88 -3.20
N PRO A 596 37.34 33.30 -4.46
CA PRO A 596 36.53 34.50 -4.72
C PRO A 596 35.07 34.35 -4.24
N HIS A 597 34.71 33.22 -3.67
CA HIS A 597 33.35 32.81 -3.31
C HIS A 597 33.14 32.67 -1.80
N THR A 598 33.92 33.38 -0.98
CA THR A 598 33.76 33.35 0.49
C THR A 598 32.52 34.10 0.96
N ILE A 599 32.08 33.78 2.16
CA ILE A 599 30.98 34.47 2.85
C ILE A 599 31.20 35.99 2.85
N GLU A 600 32.42 36.44 3.20
CA GLU A 600 32.77 37.88 3.28
C GLU A 600 32.66 38.59 1.93
N HIS A 601 33.11 37.90 0.86
CA HIS A 601 33.01 38.46 -0.49
C HIS A 601 31.55 38.61 -0.92
N PHE A 602 30.72 37.60 -0.66
CA PHE A 602 29.31 37.68 -1.06
C PHE A 602 28.53 38.73 -0.23
N LYS A 603 28.81 38.85 1.09
CA LYS A 603 28.27 39.93 1.94
C LYS A 603 28.67 41.33 1.44
N ALA A 604 29.90 41.48 0.94
CA ALA A 604 30.33 42.74 0.36
C ALA A 604 29.52 43.10 -0.91
N LEU A 605 29.17 42.09 -1.73
CA LEU A 605 28.30 42.32 -2.90
C LEU A 605 26.85 42.70 -2.48
N GLN A 606 26.30 42.02 -1.46
CA GLN A 606 24.99 42.34 -0.93
C GLN A 606 24.97 43.75 -0.32
N LYS A 607 26.07 44.16 0.32
CA LYS A 607 26.18 45.55 0.84
C LYS A 607 26.08 46.59 -0.27
N VAL A 608 26.78 46.39 -1.42
CA VAL A 608 26.65 47.31 -2.57
C VAL A 608 25.21 47.35 -3.07
N PHE A 609 24.52 46.22 -3.11
CA PHE A 609 23.10 46.16 -3.47
C PHE A 609 22.19 46.87 -2.47
N ASN A 610 22.43 46.71 -1.18
CA ASN A 610 21.62 47.33 -0.14
C ASN A 610 21.84 48.82 -0.08
N ASP A 611 23.07 49.29 -0.34
CA ASP A 611 23.39 50.72 -0.43
C ASP A 611 22.74 51.41 -1.66
N ASN A 612 22.75 50.72 -2.82
CA ASN A 612 22.09 51.14 -4.06
C ASN A 612 21.72 49.96 -4.94
N ASN A 613 20.46 49.56 -4.96
CA ASN A 613 19.97 48.39 -5.69
C ASN A 613 19.97 48.55 -7.22
N GLU A 614 20.27 49.72 -7.76
CA GLU A 614 20.43 49.98 -9.18
C GLU A 614 21.89 49.97 -9.64
N ASP A 615 22.86 49.87 -8.73
CA ASP A 615 24.29 49.90 -9.02
C ASP A 615 24.83 48.51 -9.39
N PHE A 616 24.36 47.95 -10.51
CA PHE A 616 24.87 46.66 -11.01
C PHE A 616 26.35 46.74 -11.43
N LEU A 617 26.84 47.92 -11.84
CA LEU A 617 28.25 48.14 -12.21
C LEU A 617 29.14 48.09 -10.98
N GLY A 618 28.67 48.66 -9.84
CA GLY A 618 29.36 48.55 -8.56
C GLY A 618 29.48 47.10 -8.08
N ILE A 619 28.42 46.26 -8.23
CA ILE A 619 28.43 44.85 -7.91
C ILE A 619 29.44 44.11 -8.81
N ILE A 620 29.43 44.36 -10.13
CA ILE A 620 30.38 43.79 -11.07
C ILE A 620 31.82 44.14 -10.69
N SER A 621 32.09 45.41 -10.41
CA SER A 621 33.43 45.90 -10.06
C SER A 621 33.90 45.30 -8.70
N ALA A 622 33.03 45.17 -7.73
CA ALA A 622 33.33 44.56 -6.46
C ALA A 622 33.68 43.06 -6.63
N TYR A 623 32.94 42.32 -7.44
CA TYR A 623 33.19 40.91 -7.71
C TYR A 623 34.48 40.71 -8.51
N GLU A 624 34.75 41.53 -9.50
CA GLU A 624 35.92 41.46 -10.35
C GLU A 624 37.22 41.54 -9.56
N LYS A 625 37.25 42.32 -8.49
CA LYS A 625 38.39 42.45 -7.56
C LYS A 625 38.70 41.14 -6.80
N THR A 626 37.75 40.24 -6.69
CA THR A 626 37.89 38.97 -5.98
C THR A 626 38.45 37.84 -6.87
N LEU A 627 38.46 38.03 -8.21
CA LEU A 627 38.87 37.02 -9.17
C LEU A 627 40.39 36.95 -9.28
N THR A 628 40.97 35.78 -9.02
CA THR A 628 42.42 35.59 -8.95
C THR A 628 43.00 34.90 -10.19
N THR A 629 42.21 34.08 -10.92
CA THR A 629 42.69 33.33 -12.08
C THR A 629 42.17 33.86 -13.41
N ASP A 630 42.95 33.73 -14.49
CA ASP A 630 42.57 34.18 -15.83
C ASP A 630 41.31 33.46 -16.32
N LYS A 631 41.15 32.17 -16.00
CA LYS A 631 39.95 31.39 -16.33
C LYS A 631 38.68 31.94 -15.65
N GLN A 632 38.77 32.37 -14.40
CA GLN A 632 37.67 33.04 -13.70
C GLN A 632 37.32 34.37 -14.35
N LYS A 633 38.32 35.17 -14.67
CA LYS A 633 38.15 36.46 -15.34
C LYS A 633 37.52 36.30 -16.73
N GLU A 634 38.01 35.38 -17.55
CA GLU A 634 37.44 35.11 -18.89
C GLU A 634 35.95 34.70 -18.78
N LYS A 635 35.63 33.83 -17.88
CA LYS A 635 34.25 33.36 -17.67
C LYS A 635 33.33 34.49 -17.17
N PHE A 636 33.85 35.36 -16.32
CA PHE A 636 33.12 36.50 -15.81
C PHE A 636 32.94 37.60 -16.86
N GLU A 637 33.89 37.85 -17.73
CA GLU A 637 33.77 38.81 -18.84
C GLU A 637 32.61 38.45 -19.78
N LYS A 638 32.35 37.15 -20.03
CA LYS A 638 31.18 36.72 -20.80
C LYS A 638 29.88 37.09 -20.08
N LEU A 639 29.79 36.88 -18.79
CA LEU A 639 28.63 37.26 -17.97
C LEU A 639 28.43 38.78 -17.98
N LYS A 640 29.49 39.55 -17.76
CA LYS A 640 29.50 41.04 -17.78
C LYS A 640 29.07 41.60 -19.14
N THR A 641 29.52 41.02 -20.22
CA THR A 641 29.12 41.41 -21.59
C THR A 641 27.62 41.17 -21.80
N SER A 642 27.12 40.00 -21.40
CA SER A 642 25.71 39.64 -21.56
C SER A 642 24.76 40.53 -20.73
N ILE A 643 25.11 40.81 -19.47
CA ILE A 643 24.26 41.64 -18.59
C ILE A 643 24.23 43.12 -19.04
N ASN A 644 25.34 43.65 -19.59
CA ASN A 644 25.40 45.00 -20.12
C ASN A 644 24.46 45.24 -21.32
N VAL A 645 24.28 44.21 -22.17
CA VAL A 645 23.46 44.29 -23.37
C VAL A 645 22.02 43.88 -23.15
N CYS A 646 21.66 43.24 -22.03
CA CYS A 646 20.31 42.75 -21.77
C CYS A 646 19.35 43.94 -21.53
N THR A 647 18.06 43.71 -21.75
CA THR A 647 16.99 44.75 -21.67
C THR A 647 16.42 44.89 -20.26
N PHE A 648 17.02 44.31 -19.24
CA PHE A 648 16.58 44.41 -17.87
C PHE A 648 16.78 45.82 -17.29
N SER A 649 15.94 46.23 -16.34
CA SER A 649 16.17 47.44 -15.58
C SER A 649 17.48 47.33 -14.77
N ASN A 650 18.07 48.47 -14.35
CA ASN A 650 19.30 48.41 -13.56
C ASN A 650 19.14 47.60 -12.25
N LYS A 651 18.00 47.72 -11.59
CA LYS A 651 17.67 46.91 -10.44
C LYS A 651 17.63 45.41 -10.77
N ASP A 652 16.95 45.07 -11.86
CA ASP A 652 16.87 43.65 -12.27
C ASP A 652 18.26 43.10 -12.71
N LYS A 653 19.11 43.96 -13.30
CA LYS A 653 20.51 43.60 -13.60
C LYS A 653 21.31 43.35 -12.33
N SER A 654 21.17 44.19 -11.29
CA SER A 654 21.81 43.95 -10.00
C SER A 654 21.41 42.58 -9.40
N ILE A 655 20.12 42.32 -9.39
CA ILE A 655 19.57 41.02 -8.90
C ILE A 655 20.09 39.84 -9.76
N ALA A 656 20.08 39.97 -11.07
CA ALA A 656 20.51 38.93 -11.98
C ALA A 656 22.00 38.59 -11.82
N VAL A 657 22.85 39.59 -11.62
CA VAL A 657 24.30 39.39 -11.36
C VAL A 657 24.49 38.65 -10.03
N LEU A 658 23.85 39.13 -8.95
CA LEU A 658 23.92 38.46 -7.64
C LEU A 658 23.45 37.02 -7.73
N SER A 659 22.31 36.75 -8.38
CA SER A 659 21.75 35.39 -8.54
C SER A 659 22.69 34.50 -9.36
N ALA A 660 23.33 35.01 -10.40
CA ALA A 660 24.28 34.26 -11.21
C ALA A 660 25.57 33.92 -10.46
N ILE A 661 26.09 34.86 -9.65
CA ILE A 661 27.26 34.62 -8.80
C ILE A 661 26.93 33.56 -7.73
N TYR A 662 25.82 33.74 -7.01
CA TYR A 662 25.36 32.80 -6.00
C TYR A 662 25.16 31.39 -6.57
N TYR A 663 24.41 31.26 -7.67
CA TYR A 663 24.24 29.99 -8.33
C TYR A 663 25.58 29.30 -8.66
N ASN A 664 26.57 30.06 -9.15
CA ASN A 664 27.89 29.52 -9.44
C ASN A 664 28.64 29.05 -8.21
N ILE A 665 28.39 29.63 -7.02
CA ILE A 665 28.93 29.20 -5.76
C ILE A 665 28.29 27.89 -5.32
N VAL A 666 26.97 27.81 -5.28
CA VAL A 666 26.23 26.72 -4.62
C VAL A 666 25.92 25.52 -5.53
N LYS A 667 25.99 25.63 -6.85
CA LYS A 667 25.58 24.60 -7.82
C LYS A 667 26.27 23.23 -7.65
N SER A 668 27.49 23.21 -7.09
CA SER A 668 28.23 21.96 -6.80
C SER A 668 28.02 21.47 -5.36
N LEU A 669 27.30 22.20 -4.54
CA LEU A 669 27.11 22.00 -3.10
C LEU A 669 25.62 21.95 -2.74
N LYS A 670 24.72 21.76 -3.70
CA LYS A 670 23.26 21.91 -3.56
C LYS A 670 22.70 21.24 -2.27
N GLY A 671 23.02 19.98 -2.02
CA GLY A 671 22.52 19.26 -0.84
C GLY A 671 23.04 19.79 0.48
N GLU A 672 24.35 20.08 0.57
CA GLU A 672 24.96 20.65 1.77
C GLU A 672 24.45 22.07 2.02
N HIS A 673 24.33 22.86 0.95
CA HIS A 673 23.78 24.20 1.03
C HIS A 673 22.32 24.20 1.50
N ALA A 674 21.49 23.31 0.96
CA ALA A 674 20.10 23.18 1.37
C ALA A 674 19.95 22.82 2.87
N LEU A 675 20.81 21.95 3.39
CA LEU A 675 20.82 21.59 4.80
C LEU A 675 21.11 22.80 5.71
N TYR A 676 22.16 23.57 5.40
CA TYR A 676 22.46 24.76 6.20
C TYR A 676 21.45 25.91 5.99
N LEU A 677 20.88 26.02 4.80
CA LEU A 677 19.85 27.01 4.53
C LEU A 677 18.59 26.69 5.33
N GLU A 678 18.19 25.41 5.38
CA GLU A 678 17.06 24.97 6.18
C GLU A 678 17.25 25.31 7.67
N GLU A 679 18.46 25.13 8.22
CA GLU A 679 18.79 25.53 9.59
C GLU A 679 18.64 27.06 9.80
N CYS A 680 19.08 27.87 8.82
CA CYS A 680 18.92 29.33 8.88
C CYS A 680 17.45 29.74 8.80
N LEU A 681 16.67 29.13 7.90
CA LEU A 681 15.25 29.43 7.71
C LEU A 681 14.41 29.03 8.94
N ARG A 682 14.73 27.91 9.61
CA ARG A 682 14.06 27.57 10.87
C ARG A 682 14.28 28.61 11.95
N LYS A 683 15.49 29.13 12.08
CA LYS A 683 15.77 30.22 13.04
C LYS A 683 15.02 31.50 12.71
N ASP A 684 14.89 31.83 11.43
CA ASP A 684 14.10 32.98 10.99
C ASP A 684 12.60 32.83 11.32
N LEU A 685 12.06 31.60 11.17
CA LEU A 685 10.68 31.30 11.57
C LEU A 685 10.42 31.44 13.07
N ASP A 686 11.43 31.22 13.92
CA ASP A 686 11.33 31.35 15.36
C ASP A 686 11.34 32.86 15.80
N GLU A 687 11.70 33.78 14.91
CA GLU A 687 11.69 35.21 15.15
C GLU A 687 10.27 35.81 15.10
N SER A 688 10.11 37.01 15.52
CA SER A 688 8.78 37.66 15.62
C SER A 688 8.11 37.93 14.27
N VAL A 689 8.90 38.10 13.21
CA VAL A 689 8.44 38.32 11.82
C VAL A 689 9.49 37.68 10.89
N PRO A 690 9.18 36.61 10.20
CA PRO A 690 10.10 36.00 9.25
C PRO A 690 10.45 36.94 8.09
N GLU A 691 11.72 37.06 7.75
CA GLU A 691 12.22 37.96 6.72
C GLU A 691 12.34 37.29 5.34
N PHE A 692 12.45 35.97 5.29
CA PHE A 692 12.65 35.25 4.03
C PHE A 692 11.40 35.28 3.16
N ILE A 693 11.59 35.59 1.87
CA ILE A 693 10.53 35.59 0.85
C ILE A 693 10.64 34.32 -0.01
N ILE A 694 9.58 33.50 0.06
CA ILE A 694 9.50 32.28 -0.77
C ILE A 694 9.37 32.65 -2.26
N PRO A 695 10.11 32.02 -3.19
CA PRO A 695 9.90 32.20 -4.62
C PRO A 695 8.46 31.90 -5.04
N THR A 696 7.86 32.75 -5.84
CA THR A 696 6.42 32.72 -6.17
C THR A 696 5.96 31.37 -6.70
N TYR A 697 6.74 30.73 -7.58
CA TYR A 697 6.35 29.42 -8.13
C TYR A 697 6.30 28.30 -7.08
N VAL A 698 7.17 28.34 -6.07
CA VAL A 698 7.12 27.42 -4.92
C VAL A 698 5.92 27.73 -4.05
N LYS A 699 5.68 29.03 -3.80
CA LYS A 699 4.50 29.49 -3.04
C LYS A 699 3.20 29.06 -3.70
N ASP A 700 3.09 29.20 -5.02
CA ASP A 700 1.91 28.79 -5.79
C ASP A 700 1.74 27.26 -5.79
N ALA A 701 2.85 26.52 -5.85
CA ALA A 701 2.85 25.07 -5.73
C ALA A 701 2.34 24.60 -4.35
N LEU A 702 2.83 25.25 -3.27
CA LEU A 702 2.40 24.97 -1.91
C LEU A 702 0.92 25.34 -1.70
N LYS A 703 0.46 26.47 -2.17
CA LYS A 703 -0.97 26.84 -2.14
C LYS A 703 -1.84 25.82 -2.86
N LYS A 704 -1.39 25.34 -4.02
CA LYS A 704 -2.14 24.35 -4.79
C LYS A 704 -2.29 23.02 -4.05
N ILE A 705 -1.25 22.60 -3.33
CA ILE A 705 -1.24 21.32 -2.64
C ILE A 705 -1.91 21.38 -1.25
N LEU A 706 -1.77 22.49 -0.57
CA LEU A 706 -2.34 22.67 0.79
C LEU A 706 -3.82 23.07 0.75
N GLY A 707 -4.32 23.62 -0.34
CA GLY A 707 -5.70 24.03 -0.55
C GLY A 707 -5.84 25.52 -0.52
#